data_bb24dd9daaedbebbe1c05e9a91c40568
#
_entry.id   bb24dd9daaedbebbe1c05e9a91c40568
#
_cell.length_a   1.000
_cell.length_b   1.000
_cell.length_c   1.000
_cell.angle_alpha   90.00
_cell.angle_beta   90.00
_cell.angle_gamma   90.00
#
_symmetry.space_group_name_H-M   'P 1'
#
loop_
_entity.id
_entity.type
_entity.pdbx_description
1 polymer ?
#
loop_
_entity_poly.entity_id
_entity_poly.type
_entity_poly.pdbx_seq_one_letter_code
_entity_poly.pdbx_strand_id
1 'polypeptide(L)'
;MINLSEKKPAKVLVVDDDEMIRFLIRETLQESHFHVDEVESGEAAIEYFLQTPPDIVLLDVIMQGMDGFEVCAQLRKQAGGKHVPIVMMTGLDDIDSIHHAYNSGATDFTTKPINYTILAHRLRYMLRAGQLFERLRRNETRLSKAQQIARLGYWEWNTSQNRLHIPSQTLAILGLEPTTHFTSLRQLLHFIPLEERPLLRKTFFKALRTNQDFAIEHEIITPNKQVKSIRQEGELQQKDNGQKQWIVTIQDISERKKSEEKIIRLAYYDNLTTLPNRVFLQEYLNKLIEQAKRHHRLFAILSLDLDHFKRINNTWGQGVGNLLLQEAARRLNQCVRTSDYLVRGNWALPTDAYAQSITKNDTLVRLGGDEFILLLSDIKDLTGVQHAIRRIHKILNAPFILKKERFYLTASIGISMFPNDGQTTDVLLAHAEMAMQHAKNAGRNTFEFFHPSMNVQAHQRLMLENELRKALENEELEVYYQPKVELKQNKTIGMEALVRWQHPEKGMISPATFIPLAEETDLIYSLGEWVLRRACKDTKQWNNAGYPLKVAVNLSVLQFKNTELLNTVRNALEDSGLGAQYLELEITEGVLLEDSDNSKTILSKLKNMGLKIALDDFGTGYSSLSYLKKFPFDTLKIDQSFVRDVGTDQDSSALASAIIALSKCLNLKVVAEGVETSVQLEFMKKHQCNEIQGYFFSAPLSRQKFDAWLKSH
;
A
#
# COMPACT_ATOMS: atom_id res chain seq x y z
N MET A 1 -42.13 -36.85 -23.30
CA MET A 1 -43.16 -36.24 -24.20
C MET A 1 -42.80 -34.77 -24.33
N ILE A 2 -42.21 -34.38 -25.47
CA ILE A 2 -41.87 -32.98 -25.75
C ILE A 2 -43.09 -32.33 -26.37
N ASN A 3 -43.58 -31.29 -25.71
CA ASN A 3 -44.73 -30.48 -26.12
C ASN A 3 -44.59 -30.01 -27.59
N LEU A 4 -45.48 -30.46 -28.47
CA LEU A 4 -45.52 -30.17 -29.90
C LEU A 4 -46.41 -28.94 -30.24
N SER A 5 -46.69 -28.08 -29.30
CA SER A 5 -47.49 -26.89 -29.51
C SER A 5 -46.63 -25.64 -29.58
N GLU A 6 -46.54 -24.99 -30.73
CA GLU A 6 -45.98 -23.69 -31.15
C GLU A 6 -44.75 -23.70 -32.07
N LYS A 7 -44.66 -24.66 -33.01
CA LYS A 7 -43.77 -24.43 -34.16
C LYS A 7 -44.57 -23.75 -35.28
N LYS A 8 -44.14 -22.55 -35.69
CA LYS A 8 -44.64 -21.96 -36.95
C LYS A 8 -44.56 -23.00 -38.07
N PRO A 9 -45.58 -23.13 -38.92
CA PRO A 9 -45.53 -24.04 -40.04
C PRO A 9 -44.31 -23.74 -40.91
N ALA A 10 -43.60 -24.79 -41.34
CA ALA A 10 -42.45 -24.63 -42.20
C ALA A 10 -42.83 -24.03 -43.54
N LYS A 11 -42.05 -23.08 -44.03
CA LYS A 11 -42.29 -22.37 -45.27
C LYS A 11 -41.73 -23.14 -46.45
N VAL A 12 -42.56 -23.46 -47.40
CA VAL A 12 -42.21 -24.12 -48.65
C VAL A 12 -42.41 -23.13 -49.79
N LEU A 13 -41.33 -22.89 -50.54
CA LEU A 13 -41.45 -22.15 -51.79
C LEU A 13 -41.66 -23.14 -52.96
N VAL A 14 -42.73 -22.99 -53.68
CA VAL A 14 -43.04 -23.78 -54.88
C VAL A 14 -42.78 -22.93 -56.12
N VAL A 15 -41.92 -23.46 -57.00
CA VAL A 15 -41.48 -22.78 -58.22
C VAL A 15 -41.83 -23.69 -59.40
N ASP A 16 -42.79 -23.35 -60.17
CA ASP A 16 -43.26 -24.09 -61.33
C ASP A 16 -43.99 -23.10 -62.25
N ASP A 17 -43.94 -23.19 -63.58
CA ASP A 17 -44.64 -22.28 -64.48
C ASP A 17 -46.10 -22.73 -64.75
N ASP A 18 -46.42 -24.00 -64.43
CA ASP A 18 -47.79 -24.54 -64.53
C ASP A 18 -48.61 -24.16 -63.23
N GLU A 19 -49.67 -23.37 -63.46
CA GLU A 19 -50.56 -22.91 -62.39
C GLU A 19 -51.31 -24.09 -61.71
N MET A 20 -51.66 -25.11 -62.46
CA MET A 20 -52.40 -26.26 -61.93
C MET A 20 -51.50 -27.10 -61.02
N ILE A 21 -50.23 -27.27 -61.35
CA ILE A 21 -49.25 -27.99 -60.52
C ILE A 21 -48.99 -27.21 -59.23
N ARG A 22 -48.80 -25.92 -59.31
CA ARG A 22 -48.61 -25.06 -58.10
C ARG A 22 -49.81 -25.17 -57.18
N PHE A 23 -51.05 -25.09 -57.73
CA PHE A 23 -52.28 -25.21 -56.98
C PHE A 23 -52.37 -26.55 -56.23
N LEU A 24 -52.16 -27.67 -56.92
CA LEU A 24 -52.21 -29.01 -56.31
C LEU A 24 -51.16 -29.21 -55.21
N ILE A 25 -49.94 -28.74 -55.43
CA ILE A 25 -48.90 -28.81 -54.43
C ILE A 25 -49.27 -27.97 -53.20
N ARG A 26 -49.73 -26.73 -53.40
CA ARG A 26 -50.17 -25.87 -52.33
C ARG A 26 -51.25 -26.50 -51.47
N GLU A 27 -52.36 -26.96 -52.05
CA GLU A 27 -53.45 -27.58 -51.32
C GLU A 27 -52.97 -28.77 -50.49
N THR A 28 -52.23 -29.69 -51.11
CA THR A 28 -51.72 -30.88 -50.42
C THR A 28 -50.74 -30.52 -49.25
N LEU A 29 -49.88 -29.55 -49.44
CA LEU A 29 -48.90 -29.15 -48.41
C LEU A 29 -49.52 -28.31 -47.29
N GLN A 30 -50.59 -27.52 -47.64
CA GLN A 30 -51.34 -26.79 -46.61
C GLN A 30 -52.15 -27.73 -45.71
N GLU A 31 -52.80 -28.77 -46.30
CA GLU A 31 -53.43 -29.84 -45.53
C GLU A 31 -52.44 -30.57 -44.61
N SER A 32 -51.18 -30.60 -45.03
CA SER A 32 -50.07 -31.17 -44.26
C SER A 32 -49.42 -30.20 -43.28
N HIS A 33 -50.03 -29.03 -43.02
CA HIS A 33 -49.58 -27.97 -42.10
C HIS A 33 -48.24 -27.31 -42.51
N PHE A 34 -47.95 -27.16 -43.79
CA PHE A 34 -46.92 -26.30 -44.34
C PHE A 34 -47.48 -24.91 -44.67
N HIS A 35 -46.66 -23.90 -44.59
CA HIS A 35 -46.95 -22.60 -45.19
C HIS A 35 -46.36 -22.59 -46.61
N VAL A 36 -47.14 -22.36 -47.62
CA VAL A 36 -46.70 -22.47 -48.99
C VAL A 36 -46.84 -21.14 -49.69
N ASP A 37 -45.71 -20.69 -50.23
CA ASP A 37 -45.60 -19.53 -51.11
C ASP A 37 -45.29 -20.05 -52.54
N GLU A 38 -45.82 -19.37 -53.54
CA GLU A 38 -45.72 -19.78 -54.92
C GLU A 38 -45.16 -18.71 -55.82
N VAL A 39 -44.32 -19.13 -56.76
CA VAL A 39 -43.80 -18.23 -57.81
C VAL A 39 -43.78 -18.96 -59.14
N GLU A 40 -43.96 -18.21 -60.23
CA GLU A 40 -44.14 -18.76 -61.56
C GLU A 40 -42.89 -18.80 -62.42
N SER A 41 -41.77 -18.26 -61.92
CA SER A 41 -40.52 -18.25 -62.71
C SER A 41 -39.27 -18.35 -61.82
N GLY A 42 -38.14 -18.69 -62.40
CA GLY A 42 -36.86 -18.82 -61.75
C GLY A 42 -36.37 -17.48 -61.21
N GLU A 43 -36.59 -16.40 -61.94
CA GLU A 43 -36.20 -15.04 -61.52
C GLU A 43 -37.01 -14.61 -60.29
N ALA A 44 -38.31 -14.85 -60.26
CA ALA A 44 -39.19 -14.60 -59.14
C ALA A 44 -38.76 -15.40 -57.89
N ALA A 45 -38.32 -16.65 -58.11
CA ALA A 45 -37.82 -17.50 -57.01
C ALA A 45 -36.59 -16.96 -56.35
N ILE A 46 -35.65 -16.42 -57.13
CA ILE A 46 -34.43 -15.81 -56.62
C ILE A 46 -34.75 -14.52 -55.82
N GLU A 47 -35.65 -13.69 -56.39
CA GLU A 47 -36.07 -12.46 -55.70
C GLU A 47 -36.82 -12.75 -54.39
N TYR A 48 -37.74 -13.73 -54.41
CA TYR A 48 -38.43 -14.20 -53.22
C TYR A 48 -37.48 -14.69 -52.15
N PHE A 49 -36.50 -15.52 -52.52
CA PHE A 49 -35.53 -16.10 -51.64
C PHE A 49 -34.71 -15.02 -50.91
N LEU A 50 -34.34 -13.93 -51.58
CA LEU A 50 -33.61 -12.81 -50.99
C LEU A 50 -34.44 -12.02 -50.00
N GLN A 51 -35.73 -11.88 -50.22
CA GLN A 51 -36.65 -11.14 -49.35
C GLN A 51 -37.14 -11.97 -48.17
N THR A 52 -37.52 -13.24 -48.44
CA THR A 52 -38.15 -14.13 -47.48
C THR A 52 -37.63 -15.56 -47.64
N PRO A 53 -36.45 -15.90 -47.09
CA PRO A 53 -35.87 -17.22 -47.24
C PRO A 53 -36.84 -18.35 -46.79
N PRO A 54 -37.19 -19.31 -47.64
CA PRO A 54 -38.03 -20.45 -47.28
C PRO A 54 -37.24 -21.51 -46.51
N ASP A 55 -37.93 -22.38 -45.77
CA ASP A 55 -37.31 -23.53 -45.10
C ASP A 55 -36.96 -24.66 -46.06
N ILE A 56 -37.65 -24.74 -47.23
CA ILE A 56 -37.41 -25.70 -48.31
C ILE A 56 -37.96 -25.15 -49.63
N VAL A 57 -37.32 -25.50 -50.73
CA VAL A 57 -37.73 -25.12 -52.09
C VAL A 57 -38.11 -26.35 -52.87
N LEU A 58 -39.30 -26.33 -53.52
CA LEU A 58 -39.70 -27.22 -54.56
C LEU A 58 -39.55 -26.49 -55.89
N LEU A 59 -38.74 -27.02 -56.81
CA LEU A 59 -38.33 -26.33 -58.01
C LEU A 59 -38.56 -27.18 -59.28
N ASP A 60 -39.33 -26.70 -60.17
CA ASP A 60 -39.44 -27.34 -61.43
C ASP A 60 -38.16 -27.20 -62.26
N VAL A 61 -37.84 -28.27 -63.01
CA VAL A 61 -36.68 -28.31 -63.87
C VAL A 61 -36.92 -27.56 -65.18
N ILE A 62 -38.13 -27.75 -65.79
CA ILE A 62 -38.45 -27.20 -67.07
C ILE A 62 -39.42 -26.04 -66.91
N MET A 63 -38.88 -24.82 -67.01
CA MET A 63 -39.62 -23.55 -66.89
C MET A 63 -39.25 -22.60 -68.03
N GLN A 64 -40.20 -21.69 -68.38
CA GLN A 64 -39.87 -20.64 -69.33
C GLN A 64 -38.90 -19.66 -68.76
N GLY A 65 -37.85 -19.25 -69.52
CA GLY A 65 -36.80 -18.36 -69.08
C GLY A 65 -35.64 -19.12 -68.45
N MET A 66 -35.36 -18.92 -67.16
CA MET A 66 -34.28 -19.59 -66.38
C MET A 66 -34.73 -21.01 -66.00
N ASP A 67 -33.98 -22.02 -66.34
CA ASP A 67 -34.29 -23.39 -65.95
C ASP A 67 -34.02 -23.69 -64.47
N GLY A 68 -34.61 -24.78 -63.95
CA GLY A 68 -34.51 -25.15 -62.55
C GLY A 68 -33.06 -25.45 -62.08
N PHE A 69 -32.21 -25.91 -63.00
CA PHE A 69 -30.79 -26.17 -62.65
C PHE A 69 -30.02 -24.87 -62.43
N GLU A 70 -30.26 -23.88 -63.28
CA GLU A 70 -29.64 -22.53 -63.13
C GLU A 70 -30.18 -21.85 -61.90
N VAL A 71 -31.47 -21.91 -61.58
CA VAL A 71 -32.08 -21.38 -60.35
C VAL A 71 -31.46 -22.03 -59.13
N CYS A 72 -31.35 -23.35 -59.08
CA CYS A 72 -30.72 -24.08 -57.98
C CYS A 72 -29.28 -23.62 -57.75
N ALA A 73 -28.48 -23.53 -58.82
CA ALA A 73 -27.09 -23.08 -58.74
C ALA A 73 -26.95 -21.62 -58.24
N GLN A 74 -27.91 -20.74 -58.61
CA GLN A 74 -27.94 -19.38 -58.12
C GLN A 74 -28.38 -19.27 -56.64
N LEU A 75 -29.42 -20.02 -56.25
CA LEU A 75 -29.86 -20.07 -54.85
C LEU A 75 -28.75 -20.58 -53.92
N ARG A 76 -27.93 -21.54 -54.37
CA ARG A 76 -26.79 -22.05 -53.58
C ARG A 76 -25.70 -21.00 -53.34
N LYS A 77 -25.60 -20.00 -54.18
CA LYS A 77 -24.64 -18.87 -54.01
C LYS A 77 -25.16 -17.79 -53.06
N GLN A 78 -26.44 -17.75 -52.77
CA GLN A 78 -27.03 -16.76 -51.89
C GLN A 78 -26.75 -17.02 -50.40
N ALA A 79 -26.78 -15.95 -49.60
CA ALA A 79 -26.66 -16.05 -48.15
C ALA A 79 -27.81 -16.90 -47.58
N GLY A 80 -27.47 -17.98 -46.89
CA GLY A 80 -28.45 -18.96 -46.39
C GLY A 80 -28.81 -20.09 -47.37
N GLY A 81 -28.57 -19.91 -48.67
CA GLY A 81 -28.90 -20.90 -49.71
C GLY A 81 -28.12 -22.22 -49.64
N LYS A 82 -26.97 -22.24 -48.98
CA LYS A 82 -26.14 -23.44 -48.82
C LYS A 82 -26.82 -24.60 -48.12
N HIS A 83 -27.78 -24.31 -47.22
CA HIS A 83 -28.33 -25.30 -46.28
C HIS A 83 -29.85 -25.53 -46.45
N VAL A 84 -30.53 -24.67 -47.21
CA VAL A 84 -31.95 -24.85 -47.51
C VAL A 84 -32.13 -26.06 -48.43
N PRO A 85 -32.93 -27.07 -48.06
CA PRO A 85 -33.21 -28.18 -48.95
C PRO A 85 -33.90 -27.68 -50.24
N ILE A 86 -33.37 -28.11 -51.39
CA ILE A 86 -34.00 -27.85 -52.73
C ILE A 86 -34.33 -29.21 -53.35
N VAL A 87 -35.61 -29.40 -53.60
CA VAL A 87 -36.14 -30.60 -54.23
C VAL A 87 -36.56 -30.25 -55.66
N MET A 88 -35.88 -30.83 -56.59
CA MET A 88 -36.23 -30.61 -58.03
C MET A 88 -37.35 -31.50 -58.49
N MET A 89 -38.28 -30.95 -59.24
CA MET A 89 -39.41 -31.64 -59.84
C MET A 89 -39.09 -31.83 -61.33
N THR A 90 -39.00 -33.08 -61.77
CA THR A 90 -38.59 -33.38 -63.15
C THR A 90 -39.54 -34.41 -63.83
N GLY A 91 -39.74 -34.21 -65.09
CA GLY A 91 -40.47 -35.20 -65.95
C GLY A 91 -39.55 -36.22 -66.62
N LEU A 92 -38.25 -36.11 -66.40
CA LEU A 92 -37.26 -36.95 -67.08
C LEU A 92 -36.77 -38.04 -66.12
N ASP A 93 -36.90 -39.28 -66.53
CA ASP A 93 -36.51 -40.48 -65.79
C ASP A 93 -35.07 -40.97 -66.18
N ASP A 94 -34.31 -40.16 -66.90
CA ASP A 94 -32.95 -40.52 -67.30
C ASP A 94 -31.88 -40.20 -66.20
N ILE A 95 -30.85 -41.03 -66.23
CA ILE A 95 -29.74 -40.93 -65.24
C ILE A 95 -28.99 -39.61 -65.35
N ASP A 96 -28.88 -39.03 -66.53
CA ASP A 96 -28.12 -37.81 -66.79
C ASP A 96 -28.79 -36.58 -66.17
N SER A 97 -30.14 -36.50 -66.24
CA SER A 97 -30.91 -35.44 -65.58
C SER A 97 -30.83 -35.50 -64.07
N ILE A 98 -30.77 -36.70 -63.48
CA ILE A 98 -30.59 -36.90 -62.07
C ILE A 98 -29.18 -36.44 -61.63
N HIS A 99 -28.15 -36.81 -62.40
CA HIS A 99 -26.80 -36.33 -62.14
C HIS A 99 -26.69 -34.82 -62.27
N HIS A 100 -27.38 -34.23 -63.23
CA HIS A 100 -27.37 -32.79 -63.42
C HIS A 100 -27.99 -32.02 -62.24
N ALA A 101 -29.12 -32.58 -61.72
CA ALA A 101 -29.80 -32.04 -60.53
C ALA A 101 -28.83 -31.99 -59.31
N TYR A 102 -28.16 -33.09 -59.01
CA TYR A 102 -27.18 -33.11 -57.86
C TYR A 102 -26.01 -32.24 -58.13
N ASN A 103 -25.46 -32.17 -59.33
CA ASN A 103 -24.34 -31.29 -59.67
C ASN A 103 -24.69 -29.80 -59.55
N SER A 104 -25.97 -29.45 -59.81
CA SER A 104 -26.48 -28.08 -59.61
C SER A 104 -26.71 -27.73 -58.15
N GLY A 105 -26.57 -28.70 -57.24
CA GLY A 105 -26.68 -28.51 -55.79
C GLY A 105 -28.08 -28.86 -55.22
N ALA A 106 -28.91 -29.57 -55.95
CA ALA A 106 -30.15 -30.05 -55.40
C ALA A 106 -29.98 -31.04 -54.25
N THR A 107 -30.89 -30.99 -53.27
CA THR A 107 -30.85 -31.89 -52.11
C THR A 107 -31.51 -33.23 -52.45
N ASP A 108 -32.52 -33.18 -53.25
CA ASP A 108 -33.29 -34.33 -53.69
C ASP A 108 -34.04 -33.98 -54.97
N PHE A 109 -34.68 -34.97 -55.59
CA PHE A 109 -35.58 -34.79 -56.76
C PHE A 109 -36.85 -35.61 -56.64
N THR A 110 -37.88 -35.24 -57.35
CA THR A 110 -39.16 -35.99 -57.49
C THR A 110 -39.62 -35.98 -58.95
N THR A 111 -40.10 -37.12 -59.43
CA THR A 111 -40.55 -37.24 -60.79
C THR A 111 -42.02 -36.86 -60.95
N LYS A 112 -42.36 -36.20 -62.08
CA LYS A 112 -43.73 -35.96 -62.49
C LYS A 112 -44.28 -37.21 -63.24
N PRO A 113 -45.48 -37.70 -62.92
CA PRO A 113 -46.52 -37.16 -62.06
C PRO A 113 -46.19 -37.27 -60.57
N ILE A 114 -46.34 -36.16 -59.82
CA ILE A 114 -45.98 -36.06 -58.43
C ILE A 114 -46.94 -36.88 -57.57
N ASN A 115 -46.32 -37.70 -56.67
CA ASN A 115 -47.15 -38.37 -55.65
C ASN A 115 -47.22 -37.42 -54.42
N TYR A 116 -48.25 -36.64 -54.33
CA TYR A 116 -48.51 -35.62 -53.37
C TYR A 116 -48.46 -36.12 -51.91
N THR A 117 -48.92 -37.29 -51.61
CA THR A 117 -48.94 -37.90 -50.29
C THR A 117 -47.50 -38.20 -49.81
N ILE A 118 -46.67 -38.72 -50.67
CA ILE A 118 -45.26 -39.04 -50.37
C ILE A 118 -44.45 -37.76 -50.29
N LEU A 119 -44.74 -36.75 -51.10
CA LEU A 119 -44.04 -35.48 -51.11
C LEU A 119 -44.03 -34.82 -49.73
N ALA A 120 -45.19 -34.67 -49.09
CA ALA A 120 -45.30 -34.06 -47.76
C ALA A 120 -44.43 -34.79 -46.68
N HIS A 121 -44.40 -36.12 -46.74
CA HIS A 121 -43.53 -36.91 -45.84
C HIS A 121 -42.06 -36.73 -46.14
N ARG A 122 -41.67 -36.65 -47.38
CA ARG A 122 -40.24 -36.38 -47.80
C ARG A 122 -39.77 -35.04 -47.35
N LEU A 123 -40.57 -34.00 -47.54
CA LEU A 123 -40.22 -32.63 -47.09
C LEU A 123 -40.04 -32.58 -45.56
N ARG A 124 -40.92 -33.25 -44.79
CA ARG A 124 -40.73 -33.29 -43.30
C ARG A 124 -39.48 -34.02 -42.92
N TYR A 125 -39.08 -35.08 -43.56
CA TYR A 125 -37.85 -35.81 -43.28
C TYR A 125 -36.61 -34.93 -43.53
N MET A 126 -36.57 -34.25 -44.69
CA MET A 126 -35.44 -33.37 -45.03
C MET A 126 -35.32 -32.20 -44.07
N LEU A 127 -36.43 -31.59 -43.68
CA LEU A 127 -36.41 -30.51 -42.68
C LEU A 127 -35.93 -30.99 -41.32
N ARG A 128 -36.30 -32.19 -40.87
CA ARG A 128 -35.79 -32.77 -39.62
C ARG A 128 -34.32 -33.07 -39.71
N ALA A 129 -33.82 -33.63 -40.77
CA ALA A 129 -32.42 -33.93 -40.99
C ALA A 129 -31.57 -32.63 -40.98
N GLY A 130 -32.03 -31.59 -41.71
CA GLY A 130 -31.38 -30.28 -41.74
C GLY A 130 -31.32 -29.62 -40.35
N GLN A 131 -32.42 -29.68 -39.58
CA GLN A 131 -32.47 -29.13 -38.22
C GLN A 131 -31.53 -29.88 -37.26
N LEU A 132 -31.40 -31.19 -37.36
CA LEU A 132 -30.49 -31.99 -36.55
C LEU A 132 -29.03 -31.63 -36.87
N PHE A 133 -28.68 -31.50 -38.15
CA PHE A 133 -27.33 -31.12 -38.58
C PHE A 133 -26.93 -29.72 -38.08
N GLU A 134 -27.84 -28.74 -38.22
CA GLU A 134 -27.59 -27.38 -37.71
C GLU A 134 -27.46 -27.33 -36.18
N ARG A 135 -28.24 -28.13 -35.44
CA ARG A 135 -28.10 -28.27 -33.99
C ARG A 135 -26.74 -28.85 -33.62
N LEU A 136 -26.30 -29.90 -34.30
CA LEU A 136 -25.01 -30.51 -34.06
C LEU A 136 -23.88 -29.50 -34.27
N ARG A 137 -23.89 -28.79 -35.40
CA ARG A 137 -22.90 -27.76 -35.74
C ARG A 137 -22.87 -26.61 -34.75
N ARG A 138 -24.07 -26.15 -34.32
CA ARG A 138 -24.14 -25.09 -33.30
C ARG A 138 -23.59 -25.56 -31.96
N ASN A 139 -23.86 -26.79 -31.57
CA ASN A 139 -23.34 -27.37 -30.33
C ASN A 139 -21.80 -27.53 -30.38
N GLU A 140 -21.26 -28.06 -31.48
CA GLU A 140 -19.83 -28.15 -31.68
C GLU A 140 -19.14 -26.77 -31.59
N THR A 141 -19.70 -25.76 -32.27
CA THR A 141 -19.18 -24.40 -32.24
C THR A 141 -19.24 -23.80 -30.81
N ARG A 142 -20.36 -24.07 -30.08
CA ARG A 142 -20.51 -23.61 -28.70
C ARG A 142 -19.51 -24.29 -27.76
N LEU A 143 -19.35 -25.60 -27.89
CA LEU A 143 -18.39 -26.38 -27.10
C LEU A 143 -16.95 -25.92 -27.37
N SER A 144 -16.59 -25.76 -28.65
CA SER A 144 -15.25 -25.25 -29.00
C SER A 144 -14.96 -23.85 -28.42
N LYS A 145 -15.94 -22.92 -28.51
CA LYS A 145 -15.83 -21.59 -27.89
C LYS A 145 -15.74 -21.67 -26.36
N ALA A 146 -16.55 -22.51 -25.72
CA ALA A 146 -16.51 -22.69 -24.27
C ALA A 146 -15.14 -23.22 -23.80
N GLN A 147 -14.61 -24.21 -24.51
CA GLN A 147 -13.26 -24.74 -24.24
C GLN A 147 -12.17 -23.70 -24.44
N GLN A 148 -12.29 -22.86 -25.48
CA GLN A 148 -11.34 -21.77 -25.74
C GLN A 148 -11.36 -20.71 -24.65
N ILE A 149 -12.57 -20.29 -24.19
CA ILE A 149 -12.74 -19.33 -23.09
C ILE A 149 -12.17 -19.90 -21.79
N ALA A 150 -12.45 -21.17 -21.51
CA ALA A 150 -11.95 -21.88 -20.33
C ALA A 150 -10.46 -22.22 -20.42
N ARG A 151 -9.80 -21.96 -21.57
CA ARG A 151 -8.42 -22.38 -21.86
C ARG A 151 -8.19 -23.86 -21.55
N LEU A 152 -9.17 -24.68 -21.93
CA LEU A 152 -9.22 -26.11 -21.69
C LEU A 152 -8.89 -26.86 -22.98
N GLY A 153 -7.88 -27.69 -22.93
CA GLY A 153 -7.53 -28.65 -23.97
C GLY A 153 -7.66 -30.09 -23.44
N TYR A 154 -7.42 -31.04 -24.30
CA TYR A 154 -7.33 -32.45 -23.94
C TYR A 154 -6.35 -33.15 -24.86
N TRP A 155 -5.86 -34.30 -24.43
CA TRP A 155 -5.16 -35.25 -25.27
C TRP A 155 -5.56 -36.66 -24.88
N GLU A 156 -5.51 -37.54 -25.86
CA GLU A 156 -5.91 -38.93 -25.68
C GLU A 156 -4.73 -39.86 -25.95
N TRP A 157 -4.59 -40.87 -25.13
CA TRP A 157 -3.55 -41.86 -25.27
C TRP A 157 -4.12 -43.27 -25.25
N ASN A 158 -4.05 -43.94 -26.38
CA ASN A 158 -4.38 -45.35 -26.49
C ASN A 158 -3.18 -46.20 -26.06
N THR A 159 -3.29 -46.83 -24.91
CA THR A 159 -2.20 -47.61 -24.34
C THR A 159 -1.87 -48.88 -25.12
N SER A 160 -2.86 -49.49 -25.78
CA SER A 160 -2.69 -50.73 -26.56
C SER A 160 -1.93 -50.51 -27.87
N GLN A 161 -2.17 -49.34 -28.51
CA GLN A 161 -1.53 -48.99 -29.78
C GLN A 161 -0.39 -47.98 -29.62
N ASN A 162 -0.17 -47.54 -28.40
CA ASN A 162 0.77 -46.43 -28.08
C ASN A 162 0.58 -45.19 -28.96
N ARG A 163 -0.67 -44.90 -29.33
CA ARG A 163 -1.04 -43.73 -30.15
C ARG A 163 -1.50 -42.58 -29.29
N LEU A 164 -0.88 -41.43 -29.53
CA LEU A 164 -1.22 -40.16 -28.88
C LEU A 164 -1.96 -39.30 -29.88
N HIS A 165 -3.12 -38.76 -29.45
CA HIS A 165 -3.91 -37.79 -30.21
C HIS A 165 -3.97 -36.48 -29.41
N ILE A 166 -3.54 -35.37 -30.01
CA ILE A 166 -3.52 -34.03 -29.39
C ILE A 166 -4.23 -33.09 -30.34
N PRO A 167 -5.42 -32.58 -30.00
CA PRO A 167 -6.14 -31.60 -30.81
C PRO A 167 -5.38 -30.27 -30.95
N SER A 168 -5.64 -29.55 -32.06
CA SER A 168 -5.00 -28.26 -32.33
C SER A 168 -5.16 -27.23 -31.22
N GLN A 169 -6.29 -27.27 -30.52
CA GLN A 169 -6.52 -26.39 -29.37
C GLN A 169 -5.57 -26.68 -28.21
N THR A 170 -5.24 -27.92 -27.94
CA THR A 170 -4.24 -28.31 -26.93
C THR A 170 -2.83 -27.89 -27.35
N LEU A 171 -2.50 -28.02 -28.64
CA LEU A 171 -1.25 -27.53 -29.18
C LEU A 171 -1.11 -26.01 -28.95
N ALA A 172 -2.18 -25.25 -29.16
CA ALA A 172 -2.19 -23.80 -28.91
C ALA A 172 -1.93 -23.46 -27.42
N ILE A 173 -2.49 -24.23 -26.48
CA ILE A 173 -2.22 -24.07 -25.04
C ILE A 173 -0.74 -24.30 -24.75
N LEU A 174 -0.15 -25.33 -25.36
CA LEU A 174 1.27 -25.65 -25.24
C LEU A 174 2.20 -24.67 -26.00
N GLY A 175 1.64 -23.73 -26.76
CA GLY A 175 2.38 -22.77 -27.59
C GLY A 175 3.03 -23.43 -28.84
N LEU A 176 2.41 -24.46 -29.39
CA LEU A 176 2.88 -25.25 -30.52
C LEU A 176 2.07 -24.96 -31.78
N GLU A 177 2.70 -25.14 -32.93
CA GLU A 177 2.03 -25.03 -34.24
C GLU A 177 0.98 -26.12 -34.42
N PRO A 178 -0.16 -25.80 -35.08
CA PRO A 178 -1.25 -26.77 -35.31
C PRO A 178 -0.82 -28.02 -36.08
N THR A 179 0.27 -27.96 -36.83
CA THR A 179 0.84 -29.03 -37.62
C THR A 179 1.80 -29.93 -36.84
N THR A 180 2.02 -29.65 -35.55
CA THR A 180 2.93 -30.44 -34.72
C THR A 180 2.34 -31.81 -34.41
N HIS A 181 3.06 -32.87 -34.75
CA HIS A 181 2.66 -34.25 -34.48
C HIS A 181 3.52 -34.87 -33.38
N PHE A 182 2.90 -35.50 -32.40
CA PHE A 182 3.57 -36.24 -31.33
C PHE A 182 3.42 -37.75 -31.58
N THR A 183 4.52 -38.44 -31.55
CA THR A 183 4.57 -39.91 -31.70
C THR A 183 4.63 -40.64 -30.38
N SER A 184 4.97 -39.95 -29.28
CA SER A 184 5.10 -40.57 -27.98
C SER A 184 4.89 -39.56 -26.83
N LEU A 185 4.43 -40.06 -25.71
CA LEU A 185 4.30 -39.30 -24.45
C LEU A 185 5.65 -38.68 -24.00
N ARG A 186 6.78 -39.35 -24.33
CA ARG A 186 8.10 -38.87 -23.97
C ARG A 186 8.42 -37.48 -24.56
N GLN A 187 7.89 -37.17 -25.72
CA GLN A 187 8.09 -35.87 -26.37
C GLN A 187 7.42 -34.72 -25.58
N LEU A 188 6.29 -34.98 -24.94
CA LEU A 188 5.62 -34.00 -24.09
C LEU A 188 6.46 -33.65 -22.85
N LEU A 189 7.25 -34.59 -22.33
CA LEU A 189 8.13 -34.35 -21.17
C LEU A 189 9.22 -33.34 -21.45
N HIS A 190 9.56 -33.02 -22.72
CA HIS A 190 10.58 -32.03 -23.04
C HIS A 190 10.14 -30.61 -22.66
N PHE A 191 8.85 -30.34 -22.65
CA PHE A 191 8.30 -29.05 -22.28
C PHE A 191 8.23 -28.82 -20.75
N ILE A 192 8.53 -29.84 -19.96
CA ILE A 192 8.45 -29.79 -18.49
C ILE A 192 9.84 -29.49 -17.92
N PRO A 193 9.96 -28.54 -16.96
CA PRO A 193 11.20 -28.27 -16.23
C PRO A 193 11.80 -29.54 -15.65
N LEU A 194 13.13 -29.64 -15.66
CA LEU A 194 13.86 -30.85 -15.19
C LEU A 194 13.50 -31.21 -13.74
N GLU A 195 13.27 -30.21 -12.92
CA GLU A 195 12.98 -30.34 -11.49
C GLU A 195 11.60 -30.98 -11.23
N GLU A 196 10.62 -30.77 -12.12
CA GLU A 196 9.23 -31.26 -11.96
C GLU A 196 8.99 -32.64 -12.59
N ARG A 197 9.86 -33.06 -13.50
CA ARG A 197 9.74 -34.36 -14.19
C ARG A 197 9.65 -35.58 -13.25
N PRO A 198 10.38 -35.66 -12.13
CA PRO A 198 10.27 -36.79 -11.22
C PRO A 198 8.89 -36.93 -10.58
N LEU A 199 8.30 -35.81 -10.16
CA LEU A 199 6.95 -35.77 -9.55
C LEU A 199 5.89 -36.20 -10.57
N LEU A 200 5.94 -35.63 -11.76
CA LEU A 200 5.00 -35.97 -12.84
C LEU A 200 5.10 -37.47 -13.20
N ARG A 201 6.32 -37.98 -13.39
CA ARG A 201 6.55 -39.41 -13.66
C ARG A 201 5.95 -40.27 -12.57
N LYS A 202 6.22 -39.97 -11.30
CA LYS A 202 5.73 -40.75 -10.14
C LYS A 202 4.19 -40.78 -10.16
N THR A 203 3.53 -39.64 -10.35
CA THR A 203 2.06 -39.51 -10.40
C THR A 203 1.48 -40.32 -11.57
N PHE A 204 2.04 -40.12 -12.77
CA PHE A 204 1.59 -40.79 -13.97
C PHE A 204 1.79 -42.31 -13.93
N PHE A 205 2.97 -42.79 -13.51
CA PHE A 205 3.20 -44.22 -13.36
C PHE A 205 2.36 -44.89 -12.27
N LYS A 206 2.07 -44.14 -11.18
CA LYS A 206 1.13 -44.61 -10.15
C LYS A 206 -0.26 -44.81 -10.76
N ALA A 207 -0.78 -43.83 -11.46
CA ALA A 207 -2.09 -43.87 -12.12
C ALA A 207 -2.19 -45.02 -13.11
N LEU A 208 -1.15 -45.25 -13.93
CA LEU A 208 -1.10 -46.37 -14.88
C LEU A 208 -1.12 -47.74 -14.19
N ARG A 209 -0.43 -47.88 -13.07
CA ARG A 209 -0.36 -49.17 -12.32
C ARG A 209 -1.63 -49.48 -11.57
N THR A 210 -2.27 -48.44 -11.01
CA THR A 210 -3.47 -48.60 -10.18
C THR A 210 -4.75 -48.48 -10.95
N ASN A 211 -4.71 -48.09 -12.23
CA ASN A 211 -5.87 -47.70 -13.07
C ASN A 211 -6.78 -46.69 -12.36
N GLN A 212 -6.18 -45.73 -11.64
CA GLN A 212 -6.88 -44.66 -10.93
C GLN A 212 -6.64 -43.34 -11.61
N ASP A 213 -7.64 -42.47 -11.59
CA ASP A 213 -7.55 -41.12 -12.10
C ASP A 213 -6.45 -40.32 -11.39
N PHE A 214 -5.92 -39.30 -12.04
CA PHE A 214 -4.92 -38.42 -11.46
C PHE A 214 -5.24 -36.96 -11.75
N ALA A 215 -4.79 -36.12 -10.85
CA ALA A 215 -4.74 -34.66 -11.03
C ALA A 215 -3.38 -34.15 -10.60
N ILE A 216 -2.77 -33.25 -11.39
CA ILE A 216 -1.48 -32.64 -11.10
C ILE A 216 -1.39 -31.25 -11.67
N GLU A 217 -0.83 -30.31 -10.89
CA GLU A 217 -0.43 -28.99 -11.36
C GLU A 217 1.08 -28.95 -11.50
N HIS A 218 1.56 -28.43 -12.64
CA HIS A 218 2.98 -28.31 -12.92
C HIS A 218 3.24 -27.20 -13.96
N GLU A 219 4.49 -26.84 -14.12
CA GLU A 219 4.92 -25.85 -15.11
C GLU A 219 5.33 -26.51 -16.43
N ILE A 220 5.13 -25.77 -17.51
CA ILE A 220 5.67 -26.09 -18.83
C ILE A 220 6.44 -24.89 -19.37
N ILE A 221 7.46 -25.18 -20.19
CA ILE A 221 8.21 -24.17 -20.92
C ILE A 221 7.85 -24.30 -22.38
N THR A 222 7.16 -23.30 -22.92
CA THR A 222 6.80 -23.27 -24.34
C THR A 222 8.05 -23.07 -25.22
N PRO A 223 7.99 -23.37 -26.54
CA PRO A 223 9.11 -23.13 -27.46
C PRO A 223 9.61 -21.69 -27.44
N ASN A 224 8.72 -20.72 -27.19
CA ASN A 224 9.05 -19.31 -27.06
C ASN A 224 9.65 -18.95 -25.69
N LYS A 225 10.08 -19.95 -24.90
CA LYS A 225 10.63 -19.81 -23.54
C LYS A 225 9.67 -19.16 -22.52
N GLN A 226 8.39 -19.13 -22.80
CA GLN A 226 7.40 -18.66 -21.83
C GLN A 226 7.06 -19.80 -20.87
N VAL A 227 7.09 -19.53 -19.56
CA VAL A 227 6.64 -20.46 -18.52
C VAL A 227 5.13 -20.32 -18.37
N LYS A 228 4.44 -21.44 -18.39
CA LYS A 228 3.00 -21.54 -18.14
C LYS A 228 2.72 -22.56 -17.05
N SER A 229 1.83 -22.26 -16.14
CA SER A 229 1.32 -23.22 -15.16
C SER A 229 0.10 -23.94 -15.74
N ILE A 230 0.14 -25.25 -15.76
CA ILE A 230 -0.95 -26.09 -16.27
C ILE A 230 -1.45 -27.05 -15.19
N ARG A 231 -2.75 -27.33 -15.23
CA ARG A 231 -3.39 -28.41 -14.49
C ARG A 231 -3.74 -29.52 -15.46
N GLN A 232 -3.36 -30.73 -15.12
CA GLN A 232 -3.72 -31.93 -15.89
C GLN A 232 -4.55 -32.87 -15.02
N GLU A 233 -5.65 -33.36 -15.57
CA GLU A 233 -6.50 -34.38 -14.97
C GLU A 233 -6.70 -35.51 -15.96
N GLY A 234 -6.38 -36.72 -15.59
CA GLY A 234 -6.46 -37.89 -16.44
C GLY A 234 -7.45 -38.91 -15.93
N GLU A 235 -8.34 -39.36 -16.82
CA GLU A 235 -9.31 -40.43 -16.58
C GLU A 235 -9.05 -41.62 -17.51
N LEU A 236 -9.20 -42.81 -16.96
CA LEU A 236 -9.09 -44.04 -17.73
C LEU A 236 -10.49 -44.47 -18.27
N GLN A 237 -10.66 -44.45 -19.58
CA GLN A 237 -11.87 -44.97 -20.24
C GLN A 237 -11.60 -46.30 -20.89
N GLN A 238 -12.55 -47.20 -20.75
CA GLN A 238 -12.58 -48.48 -21.46
C GLN A 238 -13.61 -48.42 -22.59
N LYS A 239 -13.17 -48.59 -23.84
CA LYS A 239 -14.09 -48.65 -25.01
C LYS A 239 -14.81 -49.99 -25.10
N ASP A 240 -15.90 -50.04 -25.82
CA ASP A 240 -16.72 -51.23 -26.01
C ASP A 240 -15.96 -52.45 -26.59
N ASN A 241 -14.84 -52.17 -27.26
CA ASN A 241 -13.91 -53.22 -27.78
C ASN A 241 -12.86 -53.68 -26.76
N GLY A 242 -12.96 -53.31 -25.48
CA GLY A 242 -12.04 -53.65 -24.42
C GLY A 242 -10.71 -52.91 -24.39
N GLN A 243 -10.51 -51.96 -25.32
CA GLN A 243 -9.31 -51.13 -25.36
C GLN A 243 -9.32 -50.05 -24.26
N LYS A 244 -8.19 -49.87 -23.58
CA LYS A 244 -8.01 -48.82 -22.58
C LYS A 244 -7.44 -47.56 -23.22
N GLN A 245 -8.08 -46.45 -22.93
CA GLN A 245 -7.67 -45.11 -23.40
C GLN A 245 -7.64 -44.13 -22.23
N TRP A 246 -6.55 -43.39 -22.11
CA TRP A 246 -6.50 -42.25 -21.20
C TRP A 246 -6.97 -40.99 -21.93
N ILE A 247 -7.90 -40.29 -21.29
CA ILE A 247 -8.25 -38.92 -21.68
C ILE A 247 -7.70 -37.99 -20.61
N VAL A 248 -6.84 -37.09 -21.02
CA VAL A 248 -6.21 -36.13 -20.09
C VAL A 248 -6.60 -34.73 -20.50
N THR A 249 -7.28 -34.04 -19.62
CA THR A 249 -7.58 -32.63 -19.79
C THR A 249 -6.37 -31.79 -19.39
N ILE A 250 -6.16 -30.67 -20.08
CA ILE A 250 -5.12 -29.69 -19.79
C ILE A 250 -5.79 -28.32 -19.68
N GLN A 251 -5.56 -27.64 -18.57
CA GLN A 251 -6.03 -26.28 -18.36
C GLN A 251 -4.85 -25.35 -18.09
N ASP A 252 -4.78 -24.24 -18.82
CA ASP A 252 -3.83 -23.15 -18.51
C ASP A 252 -4.35 -22.37 -17.31
N ILE A 253 -3.68 -22.54 -16.16
CA ILE A 253 -4.00 -21.88 -14.89
C ILE A 253 -3.04 -20.74 -14.55
N SER A 254 -2.25 -20.26 -15.53
CA SER A 254 -1.22 -19.23 -15.31
C SER A 254 -1.82 -17.92 -14.77
N GLU A 255 -2.97 -17.49 -15.28
CA GLU A 255 -3.65 -16.28 -14.78
C GLU A 255 -4.19 -16.47 -13.35
N ARG A 256 -4.74 -17.65 -13.07
CA ARG A 256 -5.20 -18.00 -11.71
C ARG A 256 -4.03 -17.95 -10.73
N LYS A 257 -2.91 -18.62 -11.04
CA LYS A 257 -1.69 -18.62 -10.20
C LYS A 257 -1.13 -17.23 -9.98
N LYS A 258 -1.02 -16.41 -11.05
CA LYS A 258 -0.58 -15.02 -10.92
C LYS A 258 -1.51 -14.18 -10.05
N SER A 259 -2.82 -14.43 -10.13
CA SER A 259 -3.80 -13.73 -9.29
C SER A 259 -3.70 -14.16 -7.84
N GLU A 260 -3.55 -15.47 -7.57
CA GLU A 260 -3.32 -16.03 -6.23
C GLU A 260 -2.02 -15.47 -5.62
N GLU A 261 -0.92 -15.47 -6.39
CA GLU A 261 0.36 -14.87 -5.96
C GLU A 261 0.22 -13.37 -5.67
N LYS A 262 -0.53 -12.65 -6.51
CA LYS A 262 -0.78 -11.21 -6.28
C LYS A 262 -1.62 -10.97 -5.02
N ILE A 263 -2.62 -11.80 -4.77
CA ILE A 263 -3.43 -11.74 -3.54
C ILE A 263 -2.55 -12.00 -2.32
N ILE A 264 -1.72 -13.04 -2.34
CA ILE A 264 -0.78 -13.37 -1.27
C ILE A 264 0.19 -12.18 -1.04
N ARG A 265 0.74 -11.65 -2.13
CA ARG A 265 1.65 -10.50 -2.04
C ARG A 265 0.99 -9.27 -1.42
N LEU A 266 -0.25 -8.96 -1.83
CA LEU A 266 -1.01 -7.84 -1.26
C LEU A 266 -1.39 -8.06 0.21
N ALA A 267 -1.69 -9.30 0.59
CA ALA A 267 -2.07 -9.64 1.96
C ALA A 267 -0.89 -9.61 2.94
N TYR A 268 0.29 -10.07 2.52
CA TYR A 268 1.42 -10.35 3.42
C TYR A 268 2.65 -9.46 3.23
N TYR A 269 2.71 -8.62 2.18
CA TYR A 269 3.88 -7.79 1.88
C TYR A 269 3.53 -6.32 1.70
N ASP A 270 4.47 -5.46 2.05
CA ASP A 270 4.39 -4.00 1.84
C ASP A 270 4.66 -3.66 0.37
N ASN A 271 3.77 -2.88 -0.24
CA ASN A 271 3.84 -2.54 -1.66
C ASN A 271 5.02 -1.63 -2.03
N LEU A 272 5.50 -0.82 -1.09
CA LEU A 272 6.59 0.11 -1.35
C LEU A 272 7.96 -0.57 -1.26
N THR A 273 8.20 -1.33 -0.20
CA THR A 273 9.51 -1.90 0.12
C THR A 273 9.64 -3.37 -0.24
N THR A 274 8.53 -4.03 -0.57
CA THR A 274 8.44 -5.48 -0.80
C THR A 274 8.81 -6.36 0.39
N LEU A 275 9.01 -5.78 1.56
CA LEU A 275 9.21 -6.50 2.82
C LEU A 275 7.89 -7.11 3.30
N PRO A 276 7.93 -8.16 4.13
CA PRO A 276 6.76 -8.61 4.87
C PRO A 276 6.06 -7.46 5.60
N ASN A 277 4.72 -7.54 5.71
CA ASN A 277 3.90 -6.54 6.38
C ASN A 277 3.47 -6.98 7.80
N ARG A 278 2.61 -6.17 8.43
CA ARG A 278 2.09 -6.44 9.78
C ARG A 278 1.33 -7.76 9.91
N VAL A 279 0.57 -8.14 8.88
CA VAL A 279 -0.21 -9.40 8.90
C VAL A 279 0.73 -10.61 8.92
N PHE A 280 1.75 -10.58 8.06
CA PHE A 280 2.79 -11.60 8.07
C PHE A 280 3.48 -11.69 9.43
N LEU A 281 3.83 -10.55 10.03
CA LEU A 281 4.51 -10.50 11.32
C LEU A 281 3.73 -11.21 12.42
N GLN A 282 2.43 -10.95 12.51
CA GLN A 282 1.57 -11.57 13.54
C GLN A 282 1.51 -13.08 13.42
N GLU A 283 1.28 -13.59 12.21
CA GLU A 283 1.24 -15.04 11.99
C GLU A 283 2.59 -15.70 12.24
N TYR A 284 3.66 -15.05 11.79
CA TYR A 284 5.02 -15.52 11.96
C TYR A 284 5.43 -15.60 13.44
N LEU A 285 5.20 -14.52 14.21
CA LEU A 285 5.51 -14.45 15.64
C LEU A 285 4.76 -15.50 16.45
N ASN A 286 3.47 -15.72 16.18
CA ASN A 286 2.70 -16.74 16.89
C ASN A 286 3.34 -18.14 16.71
N LYS A 287 3.73 -18.51 15.49
CA LYS A 287 4.42 -19.77 15.21
C LYS A 287 5.81 -19.81 15.84
N LEU A 288 6.56 -18.71 15.79
CA LEU A 288 7.90 -18.61 16.38
C LEU A 288 7.85 -18.78 17.90
N ILE A 289 6.87 -18.17 18.59
CA ILE A 289 6.65 -18.32 20.02
C ILE A 289 6.35 -19.78 20.40
N GLU A 290 5.48 -20.45 19.66
CA GLU A 290 5.18 -21.87 19.91
C GLU A 290 6.43 -22.76 19.77
N GLN A 291 7.22 -22.53 18.74
CA GLN A 291 8.45 -23.27 18.51
C GLN A 291 9.52 -22.95 19.56
N ALA A 292 9.67 -21.66 19.91
CA ALA A 292 10.62 -21.22 20.93
C ALA A 292 10.27 -21.81 22.31
N LYS A 293 8.98 -21.90 22.66
CA LYS A 293 8.51 -22.61 23.88
C LYS A 293 8.87 -24.09 23.88
N ARG A 294 8.68 -24.80 22.77
CA ARG A 294 8.98 -26.24 22.66
C ARG A 294 10.47 -26.55 22.76
N HIS A 295 11.31 -25.68 22.24
CA HIS A 295 12.75 -25.89 22.12
C HIS A 295 13.60 -25.08 23.09
N HIS A 296 12.96 -24.34 24.02
CA HIS A 296 13.62 -23.40 24.95
C HIS A 296 14.59 -22.43 24.29
N ARG A 297 14.18 -21.87 23.14
CA ARG A 297 14.98 -20.92 22.36
C ARG A 297 14.66 -19.47 22.73
N LEU A 298 15.67 -18.63 22.62
CA LEU A 298 15.54 -17.19 22.78
C LEU A 298 15.45 -16.52 21.41
N PHE A 299 14.65 -15.47 21.33
CA PHE A 299 14.62 -14.57 20.18
C PHE A 299 14.39 -13.13 20.64
N ALA A 300 14.77 -12.15 19.81
CA ALA A 300 14.54 -10.73 20.09
C ALA A 300 13.69 -10.10 19.01
N ILE A 301 12.87 -9.15 19.43
CA ILE A 301 12.14 -8.24 18.57
C ILE A 301 12.80 -6.86 18.70
N LEU A 302 13.26 -6.31 17.59
CA LEU A 302 13.78 -4.97 17.49
C LEU A 302 12.77 -4.10 16.76
N SER A 303 12.16 -3.14 17.43
CA SER A 303 11.32 -2.11 16.82
C SER A 303 12.20 -0.94 16.43
N LEU A 304 12.17 -0.54 15.17
CA LEU A 304 13.01 0.52 14.60
C LEU A 304 12.12 1.60 14.00
N ASP A 305 12.47 2.86 14.26
CA ASP A 305 11.84 4.03 13.65
C ASP A 305 12.94 4.95 13.10
N LEU A 306 12.74 5.46 11.88
CA LEU A 306 13.71 6.35 11.24
C LEU A 306 13.55 7.77 11.77
N ASP A 307 14.56 8.26 12.47
CA ASP A 307 14.53 9.56 13.14
C ASP A 307 14.30 10.71 12.16
N HIS A 308 13.37 11.60 12.51
CA HIS A 308 13.04 12.81 11.73
C HIS A 308 12.56 12.57 10.29
N PHE A 309 12.08 11.36 9.97
CA PHE A 309 11.64 11.02 8.61
C PHE A 309 10.48 11.91 8.12
N LYS A 310 9.55 12.29 9.00
CA LYS A 310 8.46 13.24 8.69
C LYS A 310 8.97 14.58 8.17
N ARG A 311 10.12 15.08 8.71
CA ARG A 311 10.75 16.33 8.26
C ARG A 311 11.25 16.20 6.82
N ILE A 312 11.79 15.04 6.44
CA ILE A 312 12.24 14.79 5.08
C ILE A 312 11.05 14.82 4.11
N ASN A 313 9.96 14.14 4.46
CA ASN A 313 8.74 14.17 3.65
C ASN A 313 8.18 15.59 3.47
N ASN A 314 8.19 16.39 4.52
CA ASN A 314 7.71 17.76 4.47
C ASN A 314 8.61 18.69 3.62
N THR A 315 9.93 18.45 3.63
CA THR A 315 10.90 19.32 2.91
C THR A 315 11.10 18.89 1.46
N TRP A 316 11.17 17.59 1.18
CA TRP A 316 11.55 17.04 -0.12
C TRP A 316 10.42 16.32 -0.85
N GLY A 317 9.25 16.21 -0.21
CA GLY A 317 8.06 15.54 -0.73
C GLY A 317 8.10 14.01 -0.55
N GLN A 318 6.90 13.40 -0.58
CA GLN A 318 6.72 11.95 -0.39
C GLN A 318 7.50 11.09 -1.40
N GLY A 319 7.74 11.59 -2.61
CA GLY A 319 8.49 10.84 -3.63
C GLY A 319 9.94 10.56 -3.23
N VAL A 320 10.62 11.54 -2.59
CA VAL A 320 11.98 11.36 -2.06
C VAL A 320 11.95 10.47 -0.81
N GLY A 321 10.97 10.66 0.07
CA GLY A 321 10.79 9.81 1.24
C GLY A 321 10.58 8.34 0.87
N ASN A 322 9.77 8.06 -0.13
CA ASN A 322 9.56 6.69 -0.61
C ASN A 322 10.85 6.03 -1.12
N LEU A 323 11.68 6.76 -1.86
CA LEU A 323 12.98 6.26 -2.31
C LEU A 323 13.94 6.00 -1.14
N LEU A 324 13.92 6.86 -0.12
CA LEU A 324 14.70 6.67 1.11
C LEU A 324 14.23 5.44 1.88
N LEU A 325 12.93 5.21 2.00
CA LEU A 325 12.36 4.01 2.64
C LEU A 325 12.76 2.73 1.90
N GLN A 326 12.73 2.74 0.58
CA GLN A 326 13.18 1.60 -0.24
C GLN A 326 14.67 1.31 -0.03
N GLU A 327 15.49 2.35 0.01
CA GLU A 327 16.93 2.19 0.23
C GLU A 327 17.24 1.79 1.68
N ALA A 328 16.52 2.32 2.67
CA ALA A 328 16.63 1.90 4.07
C ALA A 328 16.25 0.42 4.23
N ALA A 329 15.12 0.00 3.63
CA ALA A 329 14.70 -1.39 3.61
C ALA A 329 15.76 -2.31 2.97
N ARG A 330 16.33 -1.89 1.85
CA ARG A 330 17.42 -2.63 1.17
C ARG A 330 18.66 -2.76 2.05
N ARG A 331 19.06 -1.69 2.72
CA ARG A 331 20.22 -1.69 3.63
C ARG A 331 19.97 -2.52 4.88
N LEU A 332 18.80 -2.37 5.51
CA LEU A 332 18.41 -3.17 6.68
C LEU A 332 18.34 -4.67 6.34
N ASN A 333 17.85 -5.01 5.15
CA ASN A 333 17.80 -6.41 4.71
C ASN A 333 19.21 -7.04 4.57
N GLN A 334 20.25 -6.24 4.34
CA GLN A 334 21.65 -6.72 4.37
C GLN A 334 22.14 -7.06 5.79
N CYS A 335 21.44 -6.56 6.83
CA CYS A 335 21.71 -6.90 8.23
C CYS A 335 21.10 -8.24 8.65
N VAL A 336 20.21 -8.79 7.86
CA VAL A 336 19.51 -10.06 8.15
C VAL A 336 20.42 -11.24 7.81
N ARG A 337 20.52 -12.20 8.70
CA ARG A 337 21.22 -13.46 8.42
C ARG A 337 20.34 -14.30 7.50
N THR A 338 20.71 -14.39 6.25
CA THR A 338 20.02 -15.25 5.29
C THR A 338 20.64 -16.64 5.30
N SER A 339 19.88 -17.64 5.64
CA SER A 339 20.07 -18.96 5.04
C SER A 339 19.47 -18.88 3.64
N ASP A 340 20.16 -19.41 2.64
CA ASP A 340 19.99 -19.20 1.18
C ASP A 340 18.59 -19.38 0.56
N TYR A 341 17.56 -19.65 1.32
CA TYR A 341 16.23 -20.03 0.81
C TYR A 341 15.22 -18.88 0.63
N LEU A 342 15.37 -17.73 1.29
CA LEU A 342 14.39 -16.63 1.24
C LEU A 342 14.61 -15.65 0.08
N VAL A 343 15.75 -15.66 -0.59
CA VAL A 343 16.12 -14.63 -1.60
C VAL A 343 15.71 -15.00 -3.02
N ARG A 344 15.28 -16.23 -3.30
CA ARG A 344 14.88 -16.65 -4.64
C ARG A 344 13.40 -17.00 -4.72
N GLY A 345 12.55 -15.99 -4.77
CA GLY A 345 11.31 -15.96 -5.58
C GLY A 345 10.27 -17.09 -5.38
N ASN A 346 10.41 -18.02 -4.45
CA ASN A 346 9.37 -19.00 -4.18
C ASN A 346 8.42 -18.48 -3.10
N TRP A 347 7.40 -17.81 -3.55
CA TRP A 347 6.25 -17.26 -2.82
C TRP A 347 5.33 -18.38 -2.32
N ALA A 348 5.83 -19.30 -1.52
CA ALA A 348 4.97 -20.29 -0.88
C ALA A 348 4.34 -19.66 0.35
N LEU A 349 3.01 -19.79 0.48
CA LEU A 349 2.28 -19.59 1.73
C LEU A 349 3.00 -20.31 2.89
N PRO A 350 2.79 -19.89 4.14
CA PRO A 350 3.27 -20.63 5.30
C PRO A 350 2.57 -22.00 5.37
N THR A 351 2.96 -22.91 4.49
CA THR A 351 2.63 -24.33 4.56
C THR A 351 3.61 -25.00 5.53
N ASP A 352 3.28 -26.17 6.02
CA ASP A 352 4.07 -26.89 7.05
C ASP A 352 5.54 -27.11 6.68
N ALA A 353 5.89 -27.15 5.39
CA ALA A 353 7.27 -27.21 4.92
C ALA A 353 8.06 -25.90 5.16
N TYR A 354 7.38 -24.74 5.13
CA TYR A 354 7.94 -23.44 5.45
C TYR A 354 8.16 -23.27 6.96
N ALA A 355 7.30 -23.87 7.77
CA ALA A 355 7.41 -23.84 9.22
C ALA A 355 8.73 -24.45 9.74
N GLN A 356 9.33 -25.39 9.04
CA GLN A 356 10.62 -26.00 9.42
C GLN A 356 11.84 -25.12 9.08
N SER A 357 11.74 -24.22 8.10
CA SER A 357 12.83 -23.29 7.74
C SER A 357 12.78 -21.98 8.54
N ILE A 358 11.63 -21.65 9.16
CA ILE A 358 11.39 -20.43 9.95
C ILE A 358 12.34 -20.28 11.15
N THR A 359 12.80 -21.37 11.74
CA THR A 359 13.52 -21.36 13.01
C THR A 359 14.96 -20.88 12.96
N LYS A 360 15.52 -20.58 11.79
CA LYS A 360 16.96 -20.24 11.64
C LYS A 360 17.24 -18.89 11.02
N ASN A 361 16.22 -18.12 10.64
CA ASN A 361 16.40 -16.90 9.88
C ASN A 361 15.89 -15.66 10.60
N ASP A 362 16.77 -14.66 10.70
CA ASP A 362 16.34 -13.31 11.06
C ASP A 362 15.35 -12.80 10.00
N THR A 363 14.37 -12.01 10.40
CA THR A 363 13.31 -11.53 9.47
C THR A 363 13.09 -10.04 9.65
N LEU A 364 13.15 -9.29 8.55
CA LEU A 364 12.85 -7.87 8.52
C LEU A 364 11.42 -7.64 8.00
N VAL A 365 10.65 -6.82 8.68
CA VAL A 365 9.26 -6.50 8.42
C VAL A 365 9.08 -4.99 8.39
N ARG A 366 8.18 -4.46 7.58
CA ARG A 366 7.75 -3.05 7.66
C ARG A 366 6.31 -2.97 8.12
N LEU A 367 6.05 -2.22 9.20
CA LEU A 367 4.69 -2.05 9.74
C LEU A 367 3.88 -1.00 8.97
N GLY A 368 4.53 0.04 8.53
CA GLY A 368 3.97 1.20 7.85
C GLY A 368 4.82 2.45 8.11
N GLY A 369 4.58 3.54 7.40
CA GLY A 369 5.36 4.78 7.61
C GLY A 369 6.87 4.54 7.55
N ASP A 370 7.57 4.94 8.58
CA ASP A 370 9.01 4.80 8.84
C ASP A 370 9.36 3.70 9.86
N GLU A 371 8.38 2.84 10.21
CA GLU A 371 8.52 1.80 11.21
C GLU A 371 8.91 0.44 10.60
N PHE A 372 9.96 -0.16 11.15
CA PHE A 372 10.44 -1.49 10.79
C PHE A 372 10.54 -2.39 12.04
N ILE A 373 10.33 -3.68 11.85
CA ILE A 373 10.59 -4.70 12.89
C ILE A 373 11.66 -5.65 12.36
N LEU A 374 12.69 -5.87 13.15
CA LEU A 374 13.66 -6.92 12.90
C LEU A 374 13.51 -8.01 13.97
N LEU A 375 13.25 -9.22 13.52
CA LEU A 375 13.21 -10.41 14.35
C LEU A 375 14.57 -11.11 14.29
N LEU A 376 15.22 -11.28 15.41
CA LEU A 376 16.45 -12.04 15.54
C LEU A 376 16.13 -13.40 16.16
N SER A 377 16.22 -14.46 15.36
CA SER A 377 15.93 -15.81 15.77
C SER A 377 17.18 -16.53 16.31
N ASP A 378 16.97 -17.53 17.17
CA ASP A 378 18.01 -18.42 17.68
C ASP A 378 19.21 -17.69 18.33
N ILE A 379 18.88 -16.77 19.24
CA ILE A 379 19.87 -15.97 19.97
C ILE A 379 20.42 -16.79 21.13
N LYS A 380 21.75 -16.80 21.28
CA LYS A 380 22.40 -17.49 22.40
C LYS A 380 22.49 -16.58 23.63
N ASP A 381 22.76 -15.30 23.43
CA ASP A 381 22.99 -14.32 24.47
C ASP A 381 22.70 -12.87 23.95
N LEU A 382 22.77 -11.90 24.83
CA LEU A 382 22.60 -10.48 24.54
C LEU A 382 23.65 -9.92 23.57
N THR A 383 24.82 -10.53 23.48
CA THR A 383 25.91 -10.04 22.62
C THR A 383 25.52 -10.14 21.14
N GLY A 384 24.78 -11.18 20.78
CA GLY A 384 24.24 -11.34 19.43
C GLY A 384 23.31 -10.20 19.02
N VAL A 385 22.44 -9.73 19.92
CA VAL A 385 21.56 -8.57 19.72
C VAL A 385 22.35 -7.30 19.56
N GLN A 386 23.34 -7.05 20.45
CA GLN A 386 24.21 -5.87 20.39
C GLN A 386 25.00 -5.80 19.08
N HIS A 387 25.46 -6.94 18.57
CA HIS A 387 26.13 -6.99 17.27
C HIS A 387 25.19 -6.62 16.10
N ALA A 388 23.95 -7.10 16.15
CA ALA A 388 22.94 -6.71 15.15
C ALA A 388 22.66 -5.20 15.18
N ILE A 389 22.48 -4.64 16.36
CA ILE A 389 22.23 -3.20 16.56
C ILE A 389 23.39 -2.35 16.02
N ARG A 390 24.63 -2.67 16.37
CA ARG A 390 25.82 -1.95 15.85
C ARG A 390 25.87 -2.00 14.32
N ARG A 391 25.53 -3.13 13.72
CA ARG A 391 25.48 -3.29 12.27
C ARG A 391 24.38 -2.42 11.64
N ILE A 392 23.19 -2.36 12.26
CA ILE A 392 22.09 -1.51 11.84
C ILE A 392 22.50 -0.03 11.87
N HIS A 393 22.99 0.46 13.00
CA HIS A 393 23.44 1.84 13.11
C HIS A 393 24.54 2.18 12.10
N LYS A 394 25.53 1.30 11.93
CA LYS A 394 26.61 1.52 10.94
C LYS A 394 26.08 1.69 9.51
N ILE A 395 25.08 0.89 9.14
CA ILE A 395 24.52 0.90 7.77
C ILE A 395 23.57 2.08 7.55
N LEU A 396 22.76 2.46 8.54
CA LEU A 396 21.85 3.59 8.45
C LEU A 396 22.58 4.93 8.54
N ASN A 397 23.60 5.07 9.37
CA ASN A 397 24.40 6.29 9.50
C ASN A 397 25.27 6.59 8.25
N ALA A 398 25.42 5.61 7.34
CA ALA A 398 26.07 5.87 6.06
C ALA A 398 25.18 6.75 5.17
N PRO A 399 25.74 7.76 4.46
CA PRO A 399 24.94 8.69 3.67
C PRO A 399 24.12 7.97 2.59
N PHE A 400 22.87 8.37 2.45
CA PHE A 400 21.96 7.94 1.39
C PHE A 400 22.15 8.89 0.20
N ILE A 401 22.54 8.38 -0.95
CA ILE A 401 22.76 9.19 -2.15
C ILE A 401 21.56 9.01 -3.09
N LEU A 402 20.72 10.04 -3.19
CA LEU A 402 19.56 10.05 -4.09
C LEU A 402 19.59 11.32 -4.93
N LYS A 403 19.43 11.17 -6.26
CA LYS A 403 19.41 12.29 -7.20
C LYS A 403 20.60 13.28 -7.06
N LYS A 404 21.79 12.77 -6.69
CA LYS A 404 23.03 13.52 -6.40
C LYS A 404 23.06 14.28 -5.06
N GLU A 405 22.00 14.21 -4.27
CA GLU A 405 21.92 14.75 -2.91
C GLU A 405 22.29 13.69 -1.86
N ARG A 406 22.82 14.13 -0.73
CA ARG A 406 23.21 13.27 0.39
C ARG A 406 22.24 13.46 1.54
N PHE A 407 21.61 12.38 1.97
CA PHE A 407 20.72 12.35 3.13
C PHE A 407 21.38 11.55 4.25
N TYR A 408 21.17 11.97 5.47
CA TYR A 408 21.62 11.27 6.68
C TYR A 408 20.36 10.85 7.46
N LEU A 409 20.23 9.57 7.70
CA LEU A 409 19.14 8.98 8.48
C LEU A 409 19.74 8.22 9.65
N THR A 410 19.13 8.40 10.82
CA THR A 410 19.42 7.60 12.01
C THR A 410 18.16 6.83 12.38
N ALA A 411 18.25 5.91 13.31
CA ALA A 411 17.10 5.18 13.82
C ALA A 411 17.17 5.04 15.34
N SER A 412 16.00 5.15 15.96
CA SER A 412 15.78 4.78 17.35
C SER A 412 15.29 3.33 17.41
N ILE A 413 15.86 2.52 18.30
CA ILE A 413 15.63 1.07 18.34
C ILE A 413 15.17 0.67 19.75
N GLY A 414 14.03 -0.02 19.84
CA GLY A 414 13.57 -0.65 21.09
C GLY A 414 13.63 -2.16 20.98
N ILE A 415 14.03 -2.84 22.05
CA ILE A 415 14.27 -4.27 22.07
C ILE A 415 13.44 -4.96 23.14
N SER A 416 12.72 -6.02 22.76
CA SER A 416 12.11 -6.97 23.68
C SER A 416 12.62 -8.37 23.44
N MET A 417 12.77 -9.16 24.51
CA MET A 417 13.35 -10.51 24.50
C MET A 417 12.31 -11.55 24.91
N PHE A 418 12.12 -12.58 24.09
CA PHE A 418 11.35 -13.73 24.49
C PHE A 418 12.23 -14.76 25.23
N PRO A 419 11.77 -15.34 26.35
CA PRO A 419 10.47 -15.19 27.00
C PRO A 419 10.44 -14.12 28.11
N ASN A 420 11.55 -13.42 28.39
CA ASN A 420 11.72 -12.58 29.56
C ASN A 420 10.78 -11.36 29.57
N ASP A 421 10.61 -10.73 28.41
CA ASP A 421 9.84 -9.49 28.30
C ASP A 421 8.40 -9.75 27.83
N GLY A 422 8.01 -10.99 27.58
CA GLY A 422 6.65 -11.34 27.20
C GLY A 422 6.51 -12.76 26.66
N GLN A 423 5.29 -13.28 26.66
CA GLN A 423 4.97 -14.64 26.21
C GLN A 423 3.96 -14.69 25.08
N THR A 424 3.45 -13.53 24.66
CA THR A 424 2.49 -13.35 23.57
C THR A 424 3.01 -12.32 22.58
N THR A 425 2.55 -12.40 21.35
CA THR A 425 2.92 -11.48 20.27
C THR A 425 2.65 -10.02 20.64
N ASP A 426 1.44 -9.73 21.14
CA ASP A 426 1.02 -8.37 21.46
C ASP A 426 1.87 -7.74 22.57
N VAL A 427 2.17 -8.51 23.63
CA VAL A 427 3.00 -8.04 24.74
C VAL A 427 4.42 -7.74 24.29
N LEU A 428 5.02 -8.64 23.52
CA LEU A 428 6.39 -8.46 23.04
C LEU A 428 6.52 -7.26 22.08
N LEU A 429 5.56 -7.07 21.17
CA LEU A 429 5.55 -5.92 20.26
C LEU A 429 5.36 -4.62 21.04
N ALA A 430 4.40 -4.56 21.96
CA ALA A 430 4.16 -3.39 22.79
C ALA A 430 5.40 -3.00 23.63
N HIS A 431 6.09 -3.99 24.19
CA HIS A 431 7.31 -3.76 24.98
C HIS A 431 8.48 -3.28 24.11
N ALA A 432 8.63 -3.80 22.89
CA ALA A 432 9.64 -3.31 21.94
C ALA A 432 9.34 -1.86 21.51
N GLU A 433 8.07 -1.53 21.28
CA GLU A 433 7.62 -0.18 20.92
C GLU A 433 7.86 0.82 22.06
N MET A 434 7.52 0.45 23.31
CA MET A 434 7.82 1.28 24.48
C MET A 434 9.32 1.56 24.65
N ALA A 435 10.15 0.56 24.46
CA ALA A 435 11.59 0.72 24.52
C ALA A 435 12.09 1.64 23.39
N MET A 436 11.53 1.53 22.19
CA MET A 436 11.85 2.41 21.07
C MET A 436 11.46 3.86 21.36
N GLN A 437 10.28 4.09 21.93
CA GLN A 437 9.85 5.43 22.34
C GLN A 437 10.76 6.02 23.43
N HIS A 438 11.24 5.18 24.33
CA HIS A 438 12.24 5.59 25.32
C HIS A 438 13.56 6.00 24.67
N ALA A 439 14.04 5.24 23.67
CA ALA A 439 15.22 5.59 22.89
C ALA A 439 15.05 6.94 22.15
N LYS A 440 13.87 7.22 21.58
CA LYS A 440 13.56 8.54 20.99
C LYS A 440 13.68 9.68 22.00
N ASN A 441 13.17 9.47 23.21
CA ASN A 441 13.20 10.47 24.27
C ASN A 441 14.61 10.65 24.87
N ALA A 442 15.44 9.62 24.85
CA ALA A 442 16.83 9.65 25.31
C ALA A 442 17.82 10.35 24.34
N GLY A 443 17.31 10.99 23.27
CA GLY A 443 18.12 11.76 22.34
C GLY A 443 18.21 11.20 20.93
N ARG A 444 17.43 10.15 20.59
CA ARG A 444 17.42 9.46 19.28
C ARG A 444 18.77 8.82 18.93
N ASN A 445 18.84 8.19 17.73
CA ASN A 445 20.04 7.49 17.22
C ASN A 445 20.68 6.56 18.26
N THR A 446 19.87 5.91 19.05
CA THR A 446 20.25 5.01 20.16
C THR A 446 19.33 3.82 20.23
N PHE A 447 19.60 2.93 21.16
CA PHE A 447 18.75 1.76 21.41
C PHE A 447 18.48 1.59 22.90
N GLU A 448 17.35 1.01 23.23
CA GLU A 448 16.95 0.67 24.60
C GLU A 448 16.38 -0.75 24.64
N PHE A 449 16.75 -1.48 25.69
CA PHE A 449 16.09 -2.73 26.03
C PHE A 449 14.86 -2.43 26.88
N PHE A 450 13.78 -3.17 26.64
CA PHE A 450 12.61 -3.06 27.50
C PHE A 450 12.99 -3.34 28.96
N HIS A 451 12.47 -2.50 29.84
CA HIS A 451 12.55 -2.68 31.27
C HIS A 451 11.17 -2.45 31.89
N PRO A 452 10.70 -3.26 32.88
CA PRO A 452 9.38 -3.11 33.48
C PRO A 452 9.07 -1.72 34.02
N SER A 453 10.07 -0.93 34.42
CA SER A 453 9.87 0.46 34.83
C SER A 453 9.32 1.37 33.73
N MET A 454 9.53 1.01 32.44
CA MET A 454 9.02 1.78 31.30
C MET A 454 7.48 1.73 31.23
N ASN A 455 6.88 0.60 31.60
CA ASN A 455 5.41 0.49 31.73
C ASN A 455 4.87 1.48 32.79
N VAL A 456 5.56 1.59 33.91
CA VAL A 456 5.17 2.51 34.98
C VAL A 456 5.31 3.96 34.50
N GLN A 457 6.41 4.28 33.82
CA GLN A 457 6.65 5.61 33.27
C GLN A 457 5.63 5.99 32.18
N ALA A 458 5.30 5.08 31.25
CA ALA A 458 4.28 5.31 30.23
C ALA A 458 2.89 5.56 30.82
N HIS A 459 2.53 4.78 31.85
CA HIS A 459 1.27 4.97 32.57
C HIS A 459 1.24 6.29 33.35
N GLN A 460 2.33 6.62 34.06
CA GLN A 460 2.48 7.89 34.76
C GLN A 460 2.39 9.08 33.81
N ARG A 461 2.97 8.98 32.61
CA ARG A 461 2.92 10.02 31.59
C ARG A 461 1.50 10.28 31.09
N LEU A 462 0.73 9.22 30.79
CA LEU A 462 -0.69 9.32 30.41
C LEU A 462 -1.54 9.93 31.51
N MET A 463 -1.28 9.55 32.76
CA MET A 463 -1.95 10.17 33.91
C MET A 463 -1.62 11.66 34.01
N LEU A 464 -0.33 12.00 33.89
CA LEU A 464 0.14 13.37 34.00
C LEU A 464 -0.43 14.27 32.88
N GLU A 465 -0.65 13.75 31.68
CA GLU A 465 -1.33 14.47 30.58
C GLU A 465 -2.76 14.86 30.97
N ASN A 466 -3.52 13.91 31.49
CA ASN A 466 -4.89 14.15 31.93
C ASN A 466 -4.94 15.13 33.13
N GLU A 467 -3.96 15.01 34.04
CA GLU A 467 -3.83 15.90 35.19
C GLU A 467 -3.45 17.32 34.72
N LEU A 468 -2.55 17.48 33.75
CA LEU A 468 -2.16 18.79 33.20
C LEU A 468 -3.34 19.50 32.53
N ARG A 469 -4.20 18.75 31.83
CA ARG A 469 -5.42 19.31 31.24
C ARG A 469 -6.35 19.86 32.31
N LYS A 470 -6.52 19.14 33.41
CA LYS A 470 -7.29 19.60 34.58
C LYS A 470 -6.63 20.77 35.29
N ALA A 471 -5.30 20.79 35.39
CA ALA A 471 -4.55 21.85 36.05
C ALA A 471 -4.75 23.22 35.40
N LEU A 472 -4.99 23.26 34.08
CA LEU A 472 -5.33 24.48 33.35
C LEU A 472 -6.71 25.04 33.76
N GLU A 473 -7.65 24.16 34.17
CA GLU A 473 -8.99 24.54 34.57
C GLU A 473 -9.11 24.83 36.09
N ASN A 474 -8.28 24.15 36.90
CA ASN A 474 -8.42 24.10 38.38
C ASN A 474 -7.47 25.04 39.14
N GLU A 475 -6.84 26.02 38.48
CA GLU A 475 -5.90 26.96 39.12
C GLU A 475 -4.69 26.29 39.83
N GLU A 476 -4.25 25.10 39.34
CA GLU A 476 -3.08 24.38 39.86
C GLU A 476 -1.77 24.94 39.31
N LEU A 477 -1.84 25.81 38.30
CA LEU A 477 -0.71 26.46 37.69
C LEU A 477 -0.46 27.82 38.31
N GLU A 478 0.80 28.11 38.55
CA GLU A 478 1.24 29.39 39.08
C GLU A 478 2.37 29.97 38.21
N VAL A 479 2.47 31.30 38.13
CA VAL A 479 3.60 31.98 37.50
C VAL A 479 4.54 32.46 38.57
N TYR A 480 5.78 32.01 38.50
CA TYR A 480 6.88 32.52 39.30
C TYR A 480 7.66 33.54 38.50
N TYR A 481 8.29 34.48 39.19
CA TYR A 481 9.00 35.59 38.58
C TYR A 481 10.45 35.60 39.06
N GLN A 482 11.39 35.57 38.11
CA GLN A 482 12.81 35.69 38.44
C GLN A 482 13.30 37.08 38.03
N PRO A 483 13.91 37.85 39.01
CA PRO A 483 14.33 39.21 38.71
C PRO A 483 15.49 39.27 37.72
N LYS A 484 15.41 40.21 36.75
CA LYS A 484 16.49 40.62 35.86
C LYS A 484 17.08 41.93 36.40
N VAL A 485 18.38 41.95 36.67
CA VAL A 485 19.08 43.06 37.31
C VAL A 485 20.00 43.74 36.32
N GLU A 486 19.87 45.05 36.14
CA GLU A 486 20.81 45.86 35.36
C GLU A 486 22.11 46.08 36.15
N LEU A 487 23.24 45.67 35.57
CA LEU A 487 24.54 45.72 36.26
C LEU A 487 25.06 47.12 36.55
N LYS A 488 24.72 48.11 35.70
CA LYS A 488 25.20 49.49 35.87
C LYS A 488 24.63 50.20 37.10
N GLN A 489 23.32 49.99 37.33
CA GLN A 489 22.57 50.66 38.40
C GLN A 489 22.29 49.72 39.57
N ASN A 490 22.59 48.46 39.45
CA ASN A 490 22.24 47.37 40.38
C ASN A 490 20.74 47.42 40.77
N LYS A 491 19.88 47.62 39.77
CA LYS A 491 18.45 47.79 39.95
C LYS A 491 17.66 46.70 39.18
N THR A 492 16.61 46.21 39.78
CA THR A 492 15.66 45.33 39.10
C THR A 492 14.90 46.11 38.01
N ILE A 493 15.04 45.70 36.76
CA ILE A 493 14.45 46.37 35.60
C ILE A 493 13.37 45.51 34.90
N GLY A 494 13.29 44.25 35.24
CA GLY A 494 12.36 43.32 34.70
C GLY A 494 12.38 41.97 35.41
N MET A 495 11.65 41.03 34.88
CA MET A 495 11.61 39.66 35.38
C MET A 495 11.28 38.68 34.23
N GLU A 496 11.62 37.43 34.43
CA GLU A 496 11.21 36.33 33.60
C GLU A 496 10.03 35.60 34.28
N ALA A 497 8.98 35.35 33.50
CA ALA A 497 7.80 34.61 33.94
C ALA A 497 8.00 33.11 33.70
N LEU A 498 8.02 32.35 34.76
CA LEU A 498 8.32 30.92 34.75
C LEU A 498 7.12 30.15 35.31
N VAL A 499 6.45 29.35 34.50
CA VAL A 499 5.34 28.54 34.94
C VAL A 499 5.77 27.47 35.94
N ARG A 500 4.92 27.21 36.93
CA ARG A 500 5.07 26.17 37.95
C ARG A 500 3.75 25.42 38.07
N TRP A 501 3.82 24.13 38.27
CA TRP A 501 2.64 23.30 38.50
C TRP A 501 2.65 22.79 39.93
N GLN A 502 1.72 23.31 40.74
CA GLN A 502 1.52 22.90 42.11
C GLN A 502 0.43 21.81 42.12
N HIS A 503 0.85 20.54 41.96
CA HIS A 503 -0.07 19.42 41.95
C HIS A 503 -0.57 19.11 43.34
N PRO A 504 -1.89 18.86 43.56
CA PRO A 504 -2.46 18.62 44.87
C PRO A 504 -1.83 17.49 45.68
N GLU A 505 -1.49 16.38 44.99
CA GLU A 505 -0.93 15.18 45.62
C GLU A 505 0.58 15.04 45.46
N LYS A 506 1.13 15.47 44.31
CA LYS A 506 2.54 15.27 43.95
C LYS A 506 3.44 16.46 44.31
N GLY A 507 2.84 17.54 44.79
CA GLY A 507 3.57 18.80 45.10
C GLY A 507 4.03 19.51 43.82
N MET A 508 5.19 20.18 43.86
CA MET A 508 5.70 20.94 42.74
C MET A 508 6.25 20.04 41.63
N ILE A 509 5.60 20.03 40.47
CA ILE A 509 6.04 19.30 39.27
C ILE A 509 6.95 20.23 38.45
N SER A 510 8.14 19.71 38.05
CA SER A 510 9.12 20.47 37.27
C SER A 510 8.65 20.84 35.88
N PRO A 511 8.87 22.06 35.39
CA PRO A 511 8.64 22.45 34.00
C PRO A 511 9.30 21.51 32.99
N ALA A 512 10.49 21.00 33.25
CA ALA A 512 11.18 20.02 32.42
C ALA A 512 10.39 18.70 32.23
N THR A 513 9.43 18.40 33.11
CA THR A 513 8.58 17.21 33.02
C THR A 513 7.31 17.47 32.23
N PHE A 514 6.63 18.60 32.45
CA PHE A 514 5.30 18.79 31.86
C PHE A 514 5.30 19.68 30.61
N ILE A 515 6.30 20.53 30.37
CA ILE A 515 6.36 21.34 29.13
C ILE A 515 6.53 20.46 27.88
N PRO A 516 7.47 19.48 27.84
CA PRO A 516 7.56 18.56 26.69
C PRO A 516 6.26 17.77 26.47
N LEU A 517 5.58 17.38 27.54
CA LEU A 517 4.27 16.71 27.48
C LEU A 517 3.20 17.64 26.88
N ALA A 518 3.18 18.91 27.30
CA ALA A 518 2.27 19.91 26.76
C ALA A 518 2.53 20.16 25.27
N GLU A 519 3.79 20.13 24.82
CA GLU A 519 4.16 20.27 23.40
C GLU A 519 3.69 19.08 22.55
N GLU A 520 3.83 17.85 23.05
CA GLU A 520 3.39 16.63 22.34
C GLU A 520 1.86 16.52 22.21
N THR A 521 1.13 17.11 23.15
CA THR A 521 -0.33 16.97 23.27
C THR A 521 -1.11 18.23 22.87
N ASP A 522 -0.44 19.20 22.23
CA ASP A 522 -0.99 20.51 21.84
C ASP A 522 -1.50 21.38 23.01
N LEU A 523 -1.36 20.91 24.25
CA LEU A 523 -1.73 21.70 25.45
C LEU A 523 -0.84 22.93 25.64
N ILE A 524 0.31 22.96 24.98
CA ILE A 524 1.25 24.08 25.02
C ILE A 524 0.62 25.40 24.54
N TYR A 525 -0.35 25.35 23.63
CA TYR A 525 -1.05 26.55 23.15
C TYR A 525 -1.89 27.17 24.27
N SER A 526 -2.71 26.37 24.94
CA SER A 526 -3.53 26.85 26.08
C SER A 526 -2.69 27.25 27.27
N LEU A 527 -1.64 26.47 27.58
CA LEU A 527 -0.71 26.79 28.66
C LEU A 527 0.02 28.11 28.41
N GLY A 528 0.52 28.32 27.21
CA GLY A 528 1.26 29.55 26.88
C GLY A 528 0.36 30.77 26.84
N GLU A 529 -0.86 30.67 26.34
CA GLU A 529 -1.86 31.75 26.42
C GLU A 529 -2.16 32.10 27.87
N TRP A 530 -2.36 31.09 28.73
CA TRP A 530 -2.62 31.30 30.16
C TRP A 530 -1.44 32.03 30.85
N VAL A 531 -0.21 31.56 30.62
CA VAL A 531 1.01 32.19 31.16
C VAL A 531 1.16 33.64 30.69
N LEU A 532 0.96 33.87 29.40
CA LEU A 532 1.09 35.20 28.80
C LEU A 532 0.06 36.19 29.41
N ARG A 533 -1.23 35.79 29.48
CA ARG A 533 -2.27 36.62 30.11
C ARG A 533 -1.99 36.91 31.55
N ARG A 534 -1.52 35.92 32.34
CA ARG A 534 -1.17 36.09 33.75
C ARG A 534 0.00 37.00 33.94
N ALA A 535 1.09 36.79 33.20
CA ALA A 535 2.28 37.60 33.23
C ALA A 535 2.01 39.07 32.87
N CYS A 536 1.24 39.33 31.82
CA CYS A 536 0.85 40.68 31.44
C CYS A 536 -0.01 41.38 32.51
N LYS A 537 -0.98 40.67 33.10
CA LYS A 537 -1.83 41.17 34.16
C LYS A 537 -1.06 41.56 35.42
N ASP A 538 -0.18 40.68 35.87
CA ASP A 538 0.63 40.92 37.09
C ASP A 538 1.63 42.06 36.85
N THR A 539 2.27 42.11 35.69
CA THR A 539 3.18 43.21 35.32
C THR A 539 2.49 44.54 35.28
N LYS A 540 1.26 44.61 34.72
CA LYS A 540 0.49 45.84 34.73
C LYS A 540 0.20 46.36 36.13
N GLN A 541 -0.06 45.46 37.09
CA GLN A 541 -0.30 45.84 38.48
C GLN A 541 0.96 46.44 39.12
N TRP A 542 2.14 45.83 38.87
CA TRP A 542 3.41 46.39 39.36
C TRP A 542 3.73 47.75 38.73
N ASN A 543 3.51 47.90 37.42
CA ASN A 543 3.72 49.17 36.74
C ASN A 543 2.79 50.26 37.28
N ASN A 544 1.54 49.93 37.61
CA ASN A 544 0.59 50.87 38.24
C ASN A 544 0.99 51.17 39.69
N ALA A 545 1.69 50.27 40.40
CA ALA A 545 2.19 50.48 41.74
C ALA A 545 3.52 51.28 41.78
N GLY A 546 3.99 51.77 40.62
CA GLY A 546 5.20 52.58 40.54
C GLY A 546 6.51 51.82 40.24
N TYR A 547 6.40 50.55 39.91
CA TYR A 547 7.55 49.70 39.48
C TYR A 547 7.48 49.46 37.96
N PRO A 548 8.16 50.28 37.13
CA PRO A 548 8.08 50.14 35.65
C PRO A 548 8.92 48.97 35.16
N LEU A 549 8.43 47.75 35.37
CA LEU A 549 9.11 46.51 35.09
C LEU A 549 8.71 45.97 33.71
N LYS A 550 9.64 45.25 33.09
CA LYS A 550 9.39 44.42 31.89
C LYS A 550 9.21 42.97 32.30
N VAL A 551 8.33 42.28 31.61
CA VAL A 551 8.20 40.83 31.77
C VAL A 551 8.65 40.12 30.50
N ALA A 552 9.49 39.10 30.68
CA ALA A 552 9.87 38.17 29.61
C ALA A 552 9.05 36.88 29.74
N VAL A 553 8.58 36.40 28.62
CA VAL A 553 7.76 35.16 28.53
C VAL A 553 8.36 34.25 27.46
N ASN A 554 8.63 33.02 27.85
CA ASN A 554 9.14 31.97 26.95
C ASN A 554 8.07 31.54 25.94
N LEU A 555 8.49 31.38 24.70
CA LEU A 555 7.63 30.94 23.60
C LEU A 555 8.21 29.68 22.96
N SER A 556 7.45 28.58 22.98
CA SER A 556 7.87 27.33 22.35
C SER A 556 7.88 27.42 20.82
N VAL A 557 8.65 26.53 20.17
CA VAL A 557 8.71 26.45 18.70
C VAL A 557 7.34 26.19 18.09
N LEU A 558 6.50 25.38 18.75
CA LEU A 558 5.14 25.08 18.27
C LEU A 558 4.23 26.30 18.36
N GLN A 559 4.27 27.03 19.45
CA GLN A 559 3.52 28.27 19.62
C GLN A 559 3.93 29.33 18.59
N PHE A 560 5.23 29.45 18.32
CA PHE A 560 5.73 30.38 17.32
C PHE A 560 5.19 30.12 15.91
N LYS A 561 4.98 28.86 15.56
CA LYS A 561 4.43 28.41 14.26
C LYS A 561 2.92 28.58 14.16
N ASN A 562 2.23 28.84 15.27
CA ASN A 562 0.78 28.95 15.28
C ASN A 562 0.34 30.27 14.60
N THR A 563 -0.56 30.17 13.64
CA THR A 563 -1.14 31.30 12.93
C THR A 563 -1.86 32.29 13.86
N GLU A 564 -2.37 31.81 15.00
CA GLU A 564 -3.09 32.60 16.00
C GLU A 564 -2.18 33.32 17.00
N LEU A 565 -0.87 33.11 16.96
CA LEU A 565 0.07 33.71 17.91
C LEU A 565 -0.10 35.24 18.03
N LEU A 566 -0.20 35.93 16.90
CA LEU A 566 -0.34 37.40 16.87
C LEU A 566 -1.63 37.86 17.56
N ASN A 567 -2.71 37.12 17.38
CA ASN A 567 -4.00 37.42 18.02
C ASN A 567 -3.94 37.12 19.51
N THR A 568 -3.34 36.00 19.91
CA THR A 568 -3.14 35.63 21.33
C THR A 568 -2.34 36.72 22.08
N VAL A 569 -1.24 37.20 21.50
CA VAL A 569 -0.43 38.25 22.09
C VAL A 569 -1.19 39.56 22.17
N ARG A 570 -1.90 39.96 21.11
CA ARG A 570 -2.72 41.19 21.09
C ARG A 570 -3.78 41.13 22.18
N ASN A 571 -4.54 40.06 22.25
CA ASN A 571 -5.61 39.90 23.22
C ASN A 571 -5.06 39.96 24.67
N ALA A 572 -3.92 39.35 24.93
CA ALA A 572 -3.30 39.39 26.26
C ALA A 572 -2.86 40.80 26.69
N LEU A 573 -2.38 41.61 25.76
CA LEU A 573 -2.03 43.05 26.00
C LEU A 573 -3.27 43.90 26.17
N GLU A 574 -4.30 43.71 25.36
CA GLU A 574 -5.56 44.46 25.43
C GLU A 574 -6.30 44.15 26.75
N ASP A 575 -6.44 42.87 27.09
CA ASP A 575 -7.15 42.44 28.31
C ASP A 575 -6.45 42.88 29.59
N SER A 576 -5.12 42.92 29.59
CA SER A 576 -4.34 43.39 30.75
C SER A 576 -4.15 44.89 30.81
N GLY A 577 -4.28 45.57 29.67
CA GLY A 577 -3.93 47.00 29.53
C GLY A 577 -2.43 47.32 29.70
N LEU A 578 -1.55 46.27 29.51
CA LEU A 578 -0.10 46.45 29.56
C LEU A 578 0.40 47.06 28.27
N GLY A 579 1.23 48.09 28.34
CA GLY A 579 1.90 48.65 27.17
C GLY A 579 2.88 47.63 26.55
N ALA A 580 2.81 47.42 25.24
CA ALA A 580 3.58 46.43 24.50
C ALA A 580 5.11 46.50 24.79
N GLN A 581 5.65 47.69 25.06
CA GLN A 581 7.06 47.89 25.36
C GLN A 581 7.53 47.23 26.68
N TYR A 582 6.59 46.76 27.51
CA TYR A 582 6.86 46.05 28.76
C TYR A 582 6.80 44.53 28.63
N LEU A 583 6.42 44.02 27.44
CA LEU A 583 6.42 42.59 27.15
C LEU A 583 7.63 42.26 26.25
N GLU A 584 8.42 41.28 26.67
CA GLU A 584 9.49 40.65 25.91
C GLU A 584 9.12 39.20 25.65
N LEU A 585 9.25 38.72 24.42
CA LEU A 585 9.08 37.32 24.09
C LEU A 585 10.43 36.68 23.88
N GLU A 586 10.70 35.58 24.60
CA GLU A 586 11.92 34.80 24.51
C GLU A 586 11.73 33.62 23.59
N ILE A 587 12.56 33.49 22.58
CA ILE A 587 12.50 32.40 21.59
C ILE A 587 13.86 31.71 21.51
N THR A 588 13.86 30.39 21.48
CA THR A 588 15.10 29.62 21.35
C THR A 588 15.61 29.63 19.90
N GLU A 589 16.89 29.33 19.74
CA GLU A 589 17.56 29.26 18.43
C GLU A 589 16.87 28.31 17.43
N GLY A 590 16.25 27.23 17.92
CA GLY A 590 15.52 26.25 17.11
C GLY A 590 14.40 26.81 16.24
N VAL A 591 13.79 27.94 16.66
CA VAL A 591 12.73 28.64 15.88
C VAL A 591 13.25 29.19 14.56
N LEU A 592 14.55 29.52 14.46
CA LEU A 592 15.14 30.20 13.32
C LEU A 592 15.58 29.25 12.19
N LEU A 593 15.74 27.97 12.49
CA LEU A 593 16.36 26.99 11.58
C LEU A 593 15.41 26.43 10.52
N GLU A 594 14.10 26.44 10.73
CA GLU A 594 13.18 25.67 9.90
C GLU A 594 12.50 26.45 8.76
N ASP A 595 12.22 27.76 8.92
CA ASP A 595 11.60 28.60 7.87
C ASP A 595 11.97 30.09 8.09
N SER A 596 13.11 30.48 7.56
CA SER A 596 13.70 31.81 7.84
C SER A 596 12.84 32.99 7.36
N ASP A 597 12.08 32.85 6.27
CA ASP A 597 11.31 33.98 5.70
C ASP A 597 9.97 34.18 6.43
N ASN A 598 9.29 33.09 6.79
CA ASN A 598 8.08 33.14 7.59
C ASN A 598 8.37 33.63 9.03
N SER A 599 9.42 33.09 9.65
CA SER A 599 9.88 33.52 10.98
C SER A 599 10.19 35.01 11.02
N LYS A 600 10.88 35.53 10.00
CA LYS A 600 11.15 36.96 9.87
C LYS A 600 9.87 37.80 9.80
N THR A 601 8.88 37.32 9.06
CA THR A 601 7.59 38.01 8.91
C THR A 601 6.84 38.09 10.24
N ILE A 602 6.77 36.99 11.00
CA ILE A 602 6.12 36.92 12.30
C ILE A 602 6.84 37.84 13.30
N LEU A 603 8.16 37.77 13.41
CA LEU A 603 8.95 38.60 14.30
C LEU A 603 8.79 40.08 13.96
N SER A 604 8.77 40.45 12.68
CA SER A 604 8.54 41.84 12.26
C SER A 604 7.14 42.34 12.64
N LYS A 605 6.12 41.51 12.55
CA LYS A 605 4.77 41.85 13.00
C LYS A 605 4.69 42.05 14.52
N LEU A 606 5.33 41.19 15.30
CA LEU A 606 5.42 41.34 16.75
C LEU A 606 6.16 42.63 17.13
N LYS A 607 7.26 42.94 16.46
CA LYS A 607 7.98 44.22 16.64
C LYS A 607 7.14 45.44 16.35
N ASN A 608 6.35 45.37 15.27
CA ASN A 608 5.44 46.47 14.88
C ASN A 608 4.33 46.70 15.92
N MET A 609 3.98 45.69 16.74
CA MET A 609 3.10 45.84 17.89
C MET A 609 3.79 46.56 19.07
N GLY A 610 5.11 46.76 19.00
CA GLY A 610 5.90 47.44 20.05
C GLY A 610 6.58 46.52 21.07
N LEU A 611 6.49 45.19 20.87
CA LEU A 611 7.12 44.18 21.75
C LEU A 611 8.65 44.21 21.67
N LYS A 612 9.27 43.65 22.70
CA LYS A 612 10.68 43.28 22.70
C LYS A 612 10.82 41.79 22.39
N ILE A 613 11.92 41.41 21.73
CA ILE A 613 12.20 40.01 21.35
C ILE A 613 13.61 39.68 21.81
N ALA A 614 13.71 38.60 22.58
CA ALA A 614 15.00 38.05 23.05
C ALA A 614 15.25 36.71 22.36
N LEU A 615 16.49 36.48 22.00
CA LEU A 615 17.01 35.19 21.59
C LEU A 615 17.55 34.46 22.81
N ASP A 616 16.99 33.29 23.11
CA ASP A 616 17.30 32.46 24.24
C ASP A 616 18.22 31.28 23.89
N ASP A 617 18.89 30.70 24.89
CA ASP A 617 19.81 29.54 24.79
C ASP A 617 20.91 29.71 23.73
N PHE A 618 21.39 30.93 23.52
CA PHE A 618 22.36 31.22 22.47
C PHE A 618 23.68 30.51 22.68
N GLY A 619 24.14 29.76 21.67
CA GLY A 619 25.38 29.03 21.61
C GLY A 619 25.28 27.52 21.84
N THR A 620 24.11 27.00 22.22
CA THR A 620 23.90 25.57 22.42
C THR A 620 23.57 24.83 21.13
N GLY A 621 23.30 25.57 20.01
CA GLY A 621 22.92 25.06 18.72
C GLY A 621 23.82 25.44 17.55
N TYR A 622 23.35 25.25 16.32
CA TYR A 622 24.06 25.66 15.10
C TYR A 622 23.87 27.15 14.79
N SER A 623 24.45 28.03 15.60
CA SER A 623 24.33 29.48 15.40
C SER A 623 25.04 29.94 14.13
N SER A 624 24.30 30.23 13.08
CA SER A 624 24.83 31.02 11.99
C SER A 624 24.74 32.51 12.35
N LEU A 625 25.87 33.17 12.52
CA LEU A 625 25.97 34.61 12.74
C LEU A 625 25.18 35.44 11.69
N SER A 626 24.92 34.86 10.53
CA SER A 626 24.13 35.48 9.47
C SER A 626 22.65 35.68 9.87
N TYR A 627 22.10 34.84 10.75
CA TYR A 627 20.72 34.96 11.21
C TYR A 627 20.52 36.07 12.22
N LEU A 628 21.49 36.26 13.16
CA LEU A 628 21.40 37.36 14.12
C LEU A 628 21.27 38.72 13.45
N LYS A 629 21.90 38.92 12.31
CA LYS A 629 21.80 40.17 11.54
C LYS A 629 20.51 40.33 10.78
N LYS A 630 19.84 39.22 10.43
CA LYS A 630 18.61 39.19 9.59
C LYS A 630 17.33 39.41 10.38
N PHE A 631 17.32 39.03 11.66
CA PHE A 631 16.12 39.07 12.51
C PHE A 631 16.14 40.26 13.49
N PRO A 632 14.94 40.83 13.79
CA PRO A 632 14.85 42.07 14.59
C PRO A 632 14.89 41.81 16.11
N PHE A 633 15.94 41.21 16.63
CA PHE A 633 16.15 40.98 18.07
C PHE A 633 16.47 42.29 18.78
N ASP A 634 16.12 42.36 20.07
CA ASP A 634 16.53 43.40 21.01
C ASP A 634 17.57 42.91 22.02
N THR A 635 17.40 41.64 22.43
CA THR A 635 18.15 41.05 23.56
C THR A 635 18.72 39.68 23.13
N LEU A 636 19.90 39.36 23.60
CA LEU A 636 20.53 38.05 23.48
C LEU A 636 20.82 37.55 24.89
N LYS A 637 20.34 36.31 25.21
CA LYS A 637 20.56 35.64 26.49
C LYS A 637 21.68 34.63 26.31
N ILE A 638 22.68 34.66 27.24
CA ILE A 638 23.76 33.69 27.29
C ILE A 638 23.30 32.56 28.18
N ASP A 639 23.24 31.36 27.61
CA ASP A 639 22.83 30.16 28.34
C ASP A 639 23.68 29.88 29.57
N GLN A 640 23.06 29.37 30.61
CA GLN A 640 23.71 29.07 31.89
C GLN A 640 24.89 28.12 31.75
N SER A 641 24.97 27.24 30.76
CA SER A 641 26.10 26.31 30.55
C SER A 641 27.41 27.04 30.27
N PHE A 642 27.34 28.19 29.58
CA PHE A 642 28.52 29.03 29.34
C PHE A 642 28.86 29.94 30.52
N VAL A 643 27.92 30.24 31.41
CA VAL A 643 28.11 31.10 32.58
C VAL A 643 28.59 30.30 33.78
N ARG A 644 28.13 29.04 33.93
CA ARG A 644 28.42 28.19 35.10
C ARG A 644 29.92 28.03 35.37
N ASP A 645 30.71 27.78 34.32
CA ASP A 645 32.12 27.45 34.44
C ASP A 645 33.05 28.66 34.19
N VAL A 646 32.47 29.87 34.11
CA VAL A 646 33.24 31.13 34.02
C VAL A 646 34.15 31.30 35.23
N GLY A 647 35.42 31.58 34.98
CA GLY A 647 36.45 31.75 36.00
C GLY A 647 37.16 30.46 36.41
N THR A 648 36.63 29.30 36.07
CA THR A 648 37.24 27.99 36.30
C THR A 648 37.72 27.33 35.02
N ASP A 649 36.98 27.54 33.92
CA ASP A 649 37.30 27.05 32.57
C ASP A 649 37.63 28.23 31.64
N GLN A 650 38.76 28.13 30.91
CA GLN A 650 39.19 29.17 29.97
C GLN A 650 38.31 29.23 28.72
N ASP A 651 37.86 28.09 28.23
CA ASP A 651 37.05 28.00 27.01
C ASP A 651 35.67 28.61 27.24
N SER A 652 35.01 28.27 28.34
CA SER A 652 33.73 28.86 28.75
C SER A 652 33.83 30.37 28.95
N SER A 653 34.91 30.82 29.58
CA SER A 653 35.19 32.27 29.79
C SER A 653 35.41 33.01 28.45
N ALA A 654 36.15 32.39 27.53
CA ALA A 654 36.39 32.96 26.20
C ALA A 654 35.11 33.04 25.38
N LEU A 655 34.25 31.99 25.39
CA LEU A 655 32.97 31.95 24.72
C LEU A 655 32.01 33.02 25.28
N ALA A 656 31.82 33.10 26.57
CA ALA A 656 30.99 34.13 27.21
C ALA A 656 31.45 35.55 26.83
N SER A 657 32.75 35.80 26.85
CA SER A 657 33.35 37.09 26.43
C SER A 657 33.07 37.37 24.94
N ALA A 658 33.24 36.38 24.08
CA ALA A 658 32.99 36.51 22.64
C ALA A 658 31.51 36.81 22.35
N ILE A 659 30.56 36.16 23.04
CA ILE A 659 29.13 36.41 22.90
C ILE A 659 28.76 37.83 23.31
N ILE A 660 29.33 38.32 24.45
CA ILE A 660 29.11 39.71 24.88
C ILE A 660 29.67 40.71 23.86
N ALA A 661 30.86 40.46 23.31
CA ALA A 661 31.46 41.32 22.30
C ALA A 661 30.64 41.35 20.99
N LEU A 662 30.18 40.17 20.56
CA LEU A 662 29.33 40.04 19.38
C LEU A 662 28.02 40.83 19.52
N SER A 663 27.37 40.71 20.67
CA SER A 663 26.08 41.40 20.92
C SER A 663 26.27 42.93 20.89
N LYS A 664 27.38 43.42 21.41
CA LYS A 664 27.74 44.85 21.31
C LYS A 664 27.91 45.31 19.87
N CYS A 665 28.60 44.50 19.04
CA CYS A 665 28.75 44.80 17.60
C CYS A 665 27.42 44.81 16.84
N LEU A 666 26.46 44.02 17.29
CA LEU A 666 25.11 43.93 16.68
C LEU A 666 24.11 44.90 17.32
N ASN A 667 24.55 45.72 18.29
CA ASN A 667 23.70 46.64 19.03
C ASN A 667 22.55 45.98 19.79
N LEU A 668 22.78 44.73 20.29
CA LEU A 668 21.85 43.96 21.09
C LEU A 668 22.18 44.12 22.58
N LYS A 669 21.15 44.08 23.43
CA LYS A 669 21.34 43.91 24.86
C LYS A 669 21.76 42.48 25.17
N VAL A 670 22.56 42.29 26.23
CA VAL A 670 23.01 40.98 26.70
C VAL A 670 22.47 40.72 28.09
N VAL A 671 21.87 39.56 28.28
CA VAL A 671 21.50 39.02 29.59
C VAL A 671 22.34 37.75 29.84
N ALA A 672 23.04 37.67 30.96
CA ALA A 672 23.73 36.45 31.37
C ALA A 672 22.85 35.67 32.34
N GLU A 673 22.58 34.41 32.02
CA GLU A 673 21.77 33.50 32.82
C GLU A 673 22.61 32.65 33.78
N GLY A 674 21.99 32.19 34.86
CA GLY A 674 22.62 31.27 35.80
C GLY A 674 23.83 31.86 36.55
N VAL A 675 23.82 33.17 36.79
CA VAL A 675 24.84 33.80 37.63
C VAL A 675 24.58 33.43 39.10
N GLU A 676 25.47 32.64 39.71
CA GLU A 676 25.33 32.10 41.06
C GLU A 676 26.43 32.53 42.02
N THR A 677 27.59 32.92 41.49
CA THR A 677 28.79 33.27 42.30
C THR A 677 29.25 34.68 42.07
N SER A 678 30.00 35.22 43.06
CA SER A 678 30.63 36.53 42.93
C SER A 678 31.70 36.58 41.84
N VAL A 679 32.37 35.46 41.53
CA VAL A 679 33.35 35.35 40.43
C VAL A 679 32.69 35.54 39.09
N GLN A 680 31.55 34.89 38.86
CA GLN A 680 30.75 35.06 37.63
C GLN A 680 30.25 36.50 37.52
N LEU A 681 29.73 37.08 38.60
CA LEU A 681 29.25 38.46 38.63
C LEU A 681 30.38 39.46 38.26
N GLU A 682 31.54 39.34 38.86
CA GLU A 682 32.70 40.20 38.56
C GLU A 682 33.16 40.05 37.10
N PHE A 683 33.13 38.82 36.56
CA PHE A 683 33.44 38.60 35.18
C PHE A 683 32.43 39.29 34.24
N MET A 684 31.14 39.20 34.52
CA MET A 684 30.08 39.86 33.72
C MET A 684 30.20 41.38 33.80
N LYS A 685 30.52 41.92 34.98
CA LYS A 685 30.80 43.37 35.13
C LYS A 685 32.03 43.81 34.35
N LYS A 686 33.14 43.06 34.41
CA LYS A 686 34.39 43.34 33.69
C LYS A 686 34.15 43.38 32.17
N HIS A 687 33.36 42.47 31.64
CA HIS A 687 33.03 42.41 30.19
C HIS A 687 31.86 43.31 29.80
N GLN A 688 31.30 44.08 30.77
CA GLN A 688 30.19 45.02 30.54
C GLN A 688 28.92 44.35 29.97
N CYS A 689 28.56 43.20 30.53
CA CYS A 689 27.23 42.63 30.30
C CYS A 689 26.16 43.65 30.76
N ASN A 690 25.01 43.68 30.08
CA ASN A 690 23.98 44.68 30.39
C ASN A 690 23.14 44.28 31.60
N GLU A 691 22.64 43.07 31.58
CA GLU A 691 21.66 42.53 32.52
C GLU A 691 22.10 41.13 32.95
N ILE A 692 21.73 40.73 34.15
CA ILE A 692 22.02 39.41 34.70
C ILE A 692 20.79 38.83 35.36
N GLN A 693 20.73 37.52 35.35
CA GLN A 693 19.69 36.69 35.98
C GLN A 693 20.38 35.47 36.62
N GLY A 694 20.02 35.14 37.85
CA GLY A 694 20.56 33.94 38.49
C GLY A 694 20.36 33.92 40.00
N TYR A 695 20.72 32.80 40.58
CA TYR A 695 20.53 32.55 42.03
C TYR A 695 21.44 33.42 42.94
N PHE A 696 22.41 34.09 42.36
CA PHE A 696 23.17 35.09 43.11
C PHE A 696 22.27 36.21 43.67
N PHE A 697 21.25 36.60 42.92
CA PHE A 697 20.26 37.57 43.37
C PHE A 697 19.03 36.89 43.96
N SER A 698 18.37 36.04 43.18
CA SER A 698 17.19 35.33 43.65
C SER A 698 16.87 34.11 42.75
N ALA A 699 16.41 33.03 43.37
CA ALA A 699 15.68 32.01 42.66
C ALA A 699 14.33 32.58 42.19
N PRO A 700 13.60 31.91 41.24
CA PRO A 700 12.25 32.29 40.86
C PRO A 700 11.34 32.39 42.09
N LEU A 701 10.64 33.51 42.23
CA LEU A 701 9.78 33.84 43.36
C LEU A 701 8.31 33.73 42.99
N SER A 702 7.50 33.22 43.92
CA SER A 702 6.05 33.36 43.77
C SER A 702 5.65 34.82 43.76
N ARG A 703 4.49 35.15 43.20
CA ARG A 703 4.01 36.54 43.10
C ARG A 703 4.12 37.30 44.41
N GLN A 704 3.66 36.70 45.53
CA GLN A 704 3.72 37.35 46.85
C GLN A 704 5.19 37.62 47.31
N LYS A 705 6.10 36.69 47.06
CA LYS A 705 7.51 36.86 47.38
C LYS A 705 8.18 37.91 46.48
N PHE A 706 7.75 37.99 45.20
CA PHE A 706 8.26 39.01 44.30
C PHE A 706 7.79 40.43 44.67
N ASP A 707 6.57 40.57 45.19
CA ASP A 707 6.09 41.82 45.78
C ASP A 707 6.93 42.27 46.95
N ALA A 708 7.36 41.37 47.81
CA ALA A 708 8.27 41.65 48.93
C ALA A 708 9.69 42.01 48.42
N TRP A 709 10.18 41.29 47.38
CA TRP A 709 11.45 41.59 46.73
C TRP A 709 11.52 43.01 46.20
N LEU A 710 10.49 43.48 45.49
CA LEU A 710 10.45 44.82 44.88
C LEU A 710 10.48 45.97 45.92
N LYS A 711 9.98 45.68 47.12
CA LYS A 711 10.03 46.67 48.21
C LYS A 711 11.41 46.81 48.86
N SER A 712 12.25 45.79 48.69
CA SER A 712 13.58 45.74 49.32
C SER A 712 14.73 46.00 48.34
N HIS A 713 14.46 46.00 47.05
CA HIS A 713 15.47 46.17 45.97
C HIS A 713 15.00 47.20 44.93
#